data_472c82eff96a867b9490e7c0a0ed86a4
#
_entry.id   472c82eff96a867b9490e7c0a0ed86a4
#
_cell.length_a   1.000
_cell.length_b   1.000
_cell.length_c   1.000
_cell.angle_alpha   90.00
_cell.angle_beta   90.00
_cell.angle_gamma   90.00
#
_symmetry.space_group_name_H-M   'P 1'
#
loop_
_entity.id
_entity.type
_entity.pdbx_description
1 polymer ?
#
loop_
_entity_poly.entity_id
_entity_poly.type
_entity_poly.pdbx_seq_one_letter_code
_entity_poly.pdbx_strand_id
1 'polypeptide(L)'
;MFKSTAIFLLAFFSITASAQFDSLHTFQMDEVVVTATRTERKLGNVAVPVRIINHKTIQQAGSLRLKDILQEQAGLFVTSSFGAGVQMQGLNPDYTLILIDGEPLVGRTGGVLDLNRLTVGNIRKVEIVKGPSSSLYGSEAMAGVINVITDRSFKKQLNAGLRYGFGNPHKGWAAPFGINSFKNADINLNGSTTINRFGIQFFSNTNYNDAFSYRPYSSDRYPQPIYRLTNQAQLSYDIANKTKINLSVRHAYDHIKQEFAVSNNGNITNSYGREANSDLNINPVVIHQFNKKIRSSLRLYGTFYNGSQRLKFKEKPDSSYTDEFHQNFYRAENQTDFNFKNSTLTVGAGFIKDQVQSTRYDDYSSRKQNSVLYAFSQYDWSPSEKITLIAGLRYDDNKLFAAAFSPKLAVRYKANKKLLLNASIGRGFKAPDFRQLYLNFTNNAAGGYSVFGTIDAVKIINELQSQGLIAEIKEDFYKLKELKPEFSTGINIGGTYIPSNRLSVNLNLFRNDIEELIDVRQVATKSNGGQVYSYINVKNGFTQGGELEINWQPVKTIKISSGYQYLLSADKDELKNVKAGKEYTRNSDGTSRILNRDEYIGLPNRSRHMANLKLTYENEKSFFATTRFIYRSEWAVANSDGNGVYNTNDEFAKGFIMVNISAGKEFKNGIRLNAGMDNIFNYQDINYLPNLQGRNIYMGIQIKFVNTKH
;
A
#
# COMPACT_ATOMS: atom_id res chain seq x y z
N MET A 1 -24.25 -26.10 18.28
CA MET A 1 -23.61 -27.04 19.22
C MET A 1 -22.65 -27.91 18.42
N PHE A 2 -21.37 -27.49 18.31
CA PHE A 2 -20.23 -28.35 18.02
C PHE A 2 -18.98 -27.50 18.29
N LYS A 3 -18.43 -27.68 19.49
CA LYS A 3 -17.10 -27.17 19.87
C LYS A 3 -16.08 -28.15 19.27
N SER A 4 -15.25 -27.69 18.38
CA SER A 4 -14.05 -28.41 17.96
C SER A 4 -12.83 -27.63 18.40
N THR A 5 -12.27 -28.05 19.53
CA THR A 5 -11.01 -27.61 20.09
C THR A 5 -9.88 -28.27 19.29
N ALA A 6 -9.18 -27.54 18.46
CA ALA A 6 -7.97 -28.02 17.79
C ALA A 6 -6.77 -27.85 18.74
N ILE A 7 -6.36 -28.92 19.34
CA ILE A 7 -5.12 -29.07 20.14
C ILE A 7 -3.96 -29.22 19.15
N PHE A 8 -3.07 -28.22 19.07
CA PHE A 8 -1.78 -28.35 18.39
C PHE A 8 -0.79 -29.05 19.31
N LEU A 9 -0.50 -30.32 19.00
CA LEU A 9 0.59 -31.08 19.63
C LEU A 9 1.94 -30.56 19.11
N LEU A 10 2.69 -29.84 19.95
CA LEU A 10 4.10 -29.52 19.76
C LEU A 10 4.95 -30.72 20.25
N ALA A 11 5.40 -31.55 19.31
CA ALA A 11 6.41 -32.55 19.58
C ALA A 11 7.81 -31.90 19.61
N PHE A 12 8.40 -31.80 20.79
CA PHE A 12 9.79 -31.39 20.96
C PHE A 12 10.71 -32.55 20.56
N PHE A 13 11.39 -32.44 19.43
CA PHE A 13 12.54 -33.26 19.09
C PHE A 13 13.82 -32.58 19.63
N SER A 14 14.44 -33.19 20.64
CA SER A 14 15.76 -32.80 21.13
C SER A 14 16.83 -33.35 20.20
N ILE A 15 17.38 -32.52 19.34
CA ILE A 15 18.56 -32.83 18.52
C ILE A 15 19.76 -32.09 19.11
N THR A 16 20.65 -32.80 19.78
CA THR A 16 21.98 -32.29 20.17
C THR A 16 22.90 -32.33 18.93
N ALA A 17 23.13 -31.19 18.32
CA ALA A 17 24.13 -31.03 17.26
C ALA A 17 25.25 -30.11 17.75
N SER A 18 26.43 -30.62 17.90
CA SER A 18 27.67 -29.84 18.07
C SER A 18 28.02 -29.18 16.74
N ALA A 19 28.01 -27.85 16.69
CA ALA A 19 28.30 -27.07 15.50
C ALA A 19 29.57 -26.24 15.66
N GLN A 20 30.53 -26.48 14.77
CA GLN A 20 31.67 -25.62 14.53
C GLN A 20 31.21 -24.26 14.00
N PHE A 21 31.74 -23.20 14.60
CA PHE A 21 31.38 -21.82 14.26
C PHE A 21 32.03 -21.42 12.93
N ASP A 22 31.20 -21.16 11.93
CA ASP A 22 31.55 -20.37 10.75
C ASP A 22 30.61 -19.16 10.65
N SER A 23 31.14 -18.01 10.23
CA SER A 23 30.49 -16.70 10.25
C SER A 23 29.12 -16.71 9.57
N LEU A 24 28.06 -16.92 10.35
CA LEU A 24 26.67 -16.84 9.91
C LEU A 24 26.20 -15.38 9.90
N HIS A 25 25.60 -14.97 8.80
CA HIS A 25 24.99 -13.68 8.61
C HIS A 25 24.19 -13.24 9.83
N THR A 26 24.65 -12.19 10.49
CA THR A 26 23.90 -11.48 11.53
C THR A 26 22.52 -11.12 10.98
N PHE A 27 21.45 -11.43 11.73
CA PHE A 27 20.11 -10.95 11.41
C PHE A 27 20.15 -9.46 11.08
N GLN A 28 19.43 -9.05 10.04
CA GLN A 28 19.15 -7.74 9.43
C GLN A 28 19.49 -6.44 10.20
N MET A 29 20.05 -6.53 11.43
CA MET A 29 20.35 -5.37 12.29
C MET A 29 21.43 -4.45 11.71
N ASP A 30 22.30 -4.97 10.84
CA ASP A 30 23.32 -4.21 10.11
C ASP A 30 22.80 -3.66 8.78
N GLU A 31 21.57 -4.02 8.38
CA GLU A 31 20.97 -3.54 7.15
C GLU A 31 20.69 -2.03 7.28
N VAL A 32 21.07 -1.27 6.24
CA VAL A 32 20.92 0.20 6.23
C VAL A 32 19.50 0.57 5.83
N VAL A 33 18.89 1.48 6.57
CA VAL A 33 17.57 2.07 6.32
C VAL A 33 17.71 3.54 6.06
N VAL A 34 16.91 4.08 5.17
CA VAL A 34 16.87 5.53 4.85
C VAL A 34 15.52 6.13 5.24
N THR A 35 14.43 5.42 5.02
CA THR A 35 13.07 5.97 5.12
C THR A 35 12.71 6.47 6.52
N ALA A 36 13.15 5.78 7.57
CA ALA A 36 12.78 6.14 8.94
C ALA A 36 13.33 7.48 9.43
N THR A 37 14.47 7.91 8.87
CA THR A 37 15.22 9.10 9.33
C THR A 37 15.63 10.03 8.18
N ARG A 38 15.32 9.72 6.93
CA ARG A 38 15.81 10.35 5.70
C ARG A 38 17.34 10.38 5.55
N THR A 39 18.05 9.75 6.46
CA THR A 39 19.50 9.55 6.46
C THR A 39 19.80 8.06 6.58
N GLU A 40 20.94 7.64 6.06
CA GLU A 40 21.37 6.23 6.15
C GLU A 40 21.66 5.85 7.60
N ARG A 41 20.94 4.85 8.12
CA ARG A 41 21.11 4.30 9.46
C ARG A 41 21.06 2.78 9.43
N LYS A 42 21.85 2.13 10.29
CA LYS A 42 21.66 0.71 10.55
C LYS A 42 20.30 0.51 11.20
N LEU A 43 19.55 -0.50 10.76
CA LEU A 43 18.24 -0.85 11.33
C LEU A 43 18.31 -1.01 12.85
N GLY A 44 19.42 -1.58 13.34
CA GLY A 44 19.74 -1.69 14.74
C GLY A 44 19.77 -0.37 15.53
N ASN A 45 19.84 0.79 14.89
CA ASN A 45 19.88 2.11 15.52
C ASN A 45 18.64 2.95 15.28
N VAL A 46 17.60 2.40 14.65
CA VAL A 46 16.35 3.11 14.37
C VAL A 46 15.37 2.94 15.53
N ALA A 47 14.82 4.05 16.03
CA ALA A 47 13.93 4.06 17.20
C ALA A 47 12.43 3.86 16.87
N VAL A 48 12.08 3.68 15.61
CA VAL A 48 10.69 3.44 15.15
C VAL A 48 10.56 2.05 14.56
N PRO A 49 9.35 1.45 14.55
CA PRO A 49 9.13 0.15 13.91
C PRO A 49 9.41 0.22 12.40
N VAL A 50 10.44 -0.48 11.94
CA VAL A 50 10.82 -0.58 10.53
C VAL A 50 10.96 -2.03 10.12
N ARG A 51 10.38 -2.38 8.96
CA ARG A 51 10.59 -3.66 8.31
C ARG A 51 11.27 -3.47 6.96
N ILE A 52 12.19 -4.37 6.62
CA ILE A 52 12.87 -4.39 5.33
C ILE A 52 12.54 -5.70 4.63
N ILE A 53 12.17 -5.60 3.35
CA ILE A 53 12.00 -6.74 2.46
C ILE A 53 13.09 -6.62 1.40
N ASN A 54 14.08 -7.48 1.45
CA ASN A 54 15.23 -7.43 0.54
C ASN A 54 14.94 -8.11 -0.80
N HIS A 55 15.78 -7.84 -1.79
CA HIS A 55 15.66 -8.36 -3.16
C HIS A 55 15.59 -9.90 -3.21
N LYS A 56 16.39 -10.61 -2.41
CA LYS A 56 16.38 -12.09 -2.34
C LYS A 56 15.03 -12.62 -1.92
N THR A 57 14.42 -12.02 -0.90
CA THR A 57 13.07 -12.39 -0.41
C THR A 57 12.01 -12.17 -1.50
N ILE A 58 12.08 -11.05 -2.23
CA ILE A 58 11.19 -10.73 -3.35
C ILE A 58 11.32 -11.78 -4.46
N GLN A 59 12.54 -12.11 -4.85
CA GLN A 59 12.80 -13.10 -5.89
C GLN A 59 12.35 -14.52 -5.50
N GLN A 60 12.54 -14.92 -4.24
CA GLN A 60 12.12 -16.24 -3.74
C GLN A 60 10.60 -16.36 -3.64
N ALA A 61 9.89 -15.25 -3.41
CA ALA A 61 8.44 -15.24 -3.42
C ALA A 61 7.85 -15.45 -4.82
N GLY A 62 8.59 -15.15 -5.88
CA GLY A 62 8.08 -15.23 -7.25
C GLY A 62 7.01 -14.18 -7.56
N SER A 63 6.92 -13.12 -6.76
CA SER A 63 5.94 -12.04 -6.92
C SER A 63 6.25 -11.18 -8.14
N LEU A 64 5.21 -10.60 -8.76
CA LEU A 64 5.36 -9.71 -9.92
C LEU A 64 5.10 -8.25 -9.58
N ARG A 65 4.25 -7.99 -8.58
CA ARG A 65 3.79 -6.67 -8.19
C ARG A 65 4.05 -6.40 -6.73
N LEU A 66 4.16 -5.12 -6.40
CA LEU A 66 4.40 -4.69 -5.02
C LEU A 66 3.30 -5.19 -4.08
N LYS A 67 2.03 -5.18 -4.50
CA LYS A 67 0.90 -5.69 -3.70
C LYS A 67 1.12 -7.13 -3.21
N ASP A 68 1.68 -8.00 -4.06
CA ASP A 68 1.87 -9.42 -3.75
C ASP A 68 2.86 -9.61 -2.59
N ILE A 69 3.88 -8.73 -2.53
CA ILE A 69 4.88 -8.73 -1.47
C ILE A 69 4.29 -8.16 -0.17
N LEU A 70 3.53 -7.07 -0.28
CA LEU A 70 2.94 -6.40 0.88
C LEU A 70 1.86 -7.25 1.55
N GLN A 71 1.10 -8.02 0.78
CA GLN A 71 0.07 -8.93 1.29
C GLN A 71 0.64 -10.02 2.22
N GLU A 72 1.92 -10.34 2.10
CA GLU A 72 2.62 -11.31 2.92
C GLU A 72 3.23 -10.71 4.20
N GLN A 73 2.96 -9.44 4.50
CA GLN A 73 3.54 -8.76 5.67
C GLN A 73 2.51 -8.64 6.80
N ALA A 74 2.94 -8.93 8.03
CA ALA A 74 2.11 -8.71 9.20
C ALA A 74 1.73 -7.22 9.33
N GLY A 75 0.47 -6.96 9.68
CA GLY A 75 -0.02 -5.60 9.85
C GLY A 75 -0.31 -4.82 8.58
N LEU A 76 -0.18 -5.46 7.41
CA LEU A 76 -0.55 -4.87 6.13
C LEU A 76 -1.69 -5.68 5.50
N PHE A 77 -2.72 -4.98 5.05
CA PHE A 77 -3.80 -5.57 4.29
C PHE A 77 -3.95 -4.88 2.93
N VAL A 78 -3.88 -5.68 1.85
CA VAL A 78 -4.11 -5.19 0.49
C VAL A 78 -5.61 -5.21 0.21
N THR A 79 -6.17 -4.02 -0.05
CA THR A 79 -7.57 -3.85 -0.46
C THR A 79 -7.74 -4.10 -1.94
N SER A 80 -8.97 -4.38 -2.38
CA SER A 80 -9.32 -4.60 -3.80
C SER A 80 -10.33 -3.61 -4.34
N SER A 81 -10.72 -2.60 -3.57
CA SER A 81 -11.66 -1.57 -4.00
C SER A 81 -10.94 -0.44 -4.72
N PHE A 82 -11.39 -0.08 -5.92
CA PHE A 82 -10.80 0.98 -6.76
C PHE A 82 -9.29 0.86 -7.00
N GLY A 83 -8.80 -0.38 -7.16
CA GLY A 83 -7.39 -0.71 -7.26
C GLY A 83 -6.89 -1.46 -6.02
N ALA A 84 -5.59 -1.79 -6.01
CA ALA A 84 -4.94 -2.47 -4.90
C ALA A 84 -4.25 -1.46 -3.98
N GLY A 85 -4.94 -1.00 -2.95
CA GLY A 85 -4.37 -0.16 -1.89
C GLY A 85 -3.79 -1.00 -0.74
N VAL A 86 -3.15 -0.37 0.23
CA VAL A 86 -2.63 -1.05 1.42
C VAL A 86 -3.06 -0.33 2.70
N GLN A 87 -3.78 -1.04 3.56
CA GLN A 87 -4.05 -0.62 4.93
C GLN A 87 -2.85 -0.98 5.82
N MET A 88 -2.52 -0.09 6.74
CA MET A 88 -1.46 -0.28 7.74
C MET A 88 -2.01 0.02 9.12
N GLN A 89 -1.83 -0.91 10.07
CA GLN A 89 -2.36 -0.79 11.45
C GLN A 89 -3.87 -0.45 11.50
N GLY A 90 -4.64 -0.95 10.53
CA GLY A 90 -6.09 -0.69 10.43
C GLY A 90 -6.48 0.70 9.88
N LEU A 91 -5.53 1.53 9.48
CA LEU A 91 -5.79 2.79 8.79
C LEU A 91 -5.96 2.58 7.29
N ASN A 92 -6.85 3.32 6.64
CA ASN A 92 -7.18 3.18 5.23
C ASN A 92 -5.97 3.41 4.31
N PRO A 93 -6.01 2.92 3.06
CA PRO A 93 -4.88 3.04 2.13
C PRO A 93 -4.44 4.47 1.84
N ASP A 94 -5.33 5.45 1.90
CA ASP A 94 -5.04 6.87 1.67
C ASP A 94 -4.27 7.54 2.82
N TYR A 95 -4.09 6.83 3.96
CA TYR A 95 -3.24 7.25 5.08
C TYR A 95 -1.84 6.62 5.04
N THR A 96 -1.55 5.80 4.03
CA THR A 96 -0.24 5.18 3.82
C THR A 96 0.46 5.83 2.63
N LEU A 97 1.57 6.49 2.88
CA LEU A 97 2.35 7.15 1.83
C LEU A 97 3.24 6.13 1.11
N ILE A 98 3.08 6.04 -0.21
CA ILE A 98 3.88 5.17 -1.06
C ILE A 98 4.93 5.99 -1.80
N LEU A 99 6.18 5.61 -1.66
CA LEU A 99 7.32 6.28 -2.27
C LEU A 99 8.08 5.34 -3.21
N ILE A 100 8.66 5.91 -4.27
CA ILE A 100 9.74 5.29 -5.02
C ILE A 100 11.00 6.15 -4.86
N ASP A 101 12.06 5.57 -4.31
CA ASP A 101 13.33 6.25 -4.05
C ASP A 101 13.17 7.54 -3.22
N GLY A 102 12.18 7.59 -2.34
CA GLY A 102 11.86 8.72 -1.47
C GLY A 102 10.94 9.78 -2.08
N GLU A 103 10.43 9.56 -3.31
CA GLU A 103 9.52 10.47 -4.00
C GLU A 103 8.09 9.90 -4.05
N PRO A 104 7.05 10.73 -3.78
CA PRO A 104 5.68 10.24 -3.71
C PRO A 104 5.12 9.86 -5.08
N LEU A 105 4.34 8.78 -5.12
CA LEU A 105 3.53 8.44 -6.28
C LEU A 105 2.18 9.17 -6.23
N VAL A 106 1.72 9.61 -7.39
CA VAL A 106 0.43 10.29 -7.58
C VAL A 106 -0.53 9.47 -8.47
N GLY A 107 -1.72 10.00 -8.73
CA GLY A 107 -2.72 9.35 -9.58
C GLY A 107 -3.69 8.49 -8.78
N ARG A 108 -4.27 9.05 -7.71
CA ARG A 108 -5.34 8.46 -6.89
C ARG A 108 -6.71 8.82 -7.46
N THR A 109 -7.06 8.33 -8.64
CA THR A 109 -8.30 8.67 -9.33
C THR A 109 -9.55 8.30 -8.53
N GLY A 110 -9.53 7.17 -7.84
CA GLY A 110 -10.59 6.69 -6.93
C GLY A 110 -10.27 6.86 -5.44
N GLY A 111 -9.30 7.71 -5.07
CA GLY A 111 -8.85 7.89 -3.68
C GLY A 111 -7.79 6.89 -3.23
N VAL A 112 -7.55 5.82 -4.00
CA VAL A 112 -6.56 4.77 -3.70
C VAL A 112 -5.46 4.77 -4.75
N LEU A 113 -4.21 4.65 -4.33
CA LEU A 113 -3.08 4.41 -5.23
C LEU A 113 -3.04 2.92 -5.59
N ASP A 114 -3.19 2.58 -6.88
CA ASP A 114 -3.15 1.19 -7.32
C ASP A 114 -1.72 0.62 -7.33
N LEU A 115 -1.41 -0.25 -6.37
CA LEU A 115 -0.11 -0.92 -6.23
C LEU A 115 0.19 -1.93 -7.34
N ASN A 116 -0.81 -2.29 -8.17
CA ASN A 116 -0.58 -3.09 -9.37
C ASN A 116 0.30 -2.37 -10.40
N ARG A 117 0.37 -1.02 -10.36
CA ARG A 117 1.22 -0.19 -11.22
C ARG A 117 2.73 -0.39 -10.93
N LEU A 118 3.08 -1.01 -9.79
CA LEU A 118 4.46 -1.15 -9.34
C LEU A 118 4.98 -2.55 -9.58
N THR A 119 5.86 -2.70 -10.57
CA THR A 119 6.63 -3.94 -10.82
C THR A 119 7.73 -4.09 -9.77
N VAL A 120 8.10 -5.34 -9.49
CA VAL A 120 9.18 -5.66 -8.54
C VAL A 120 10.52 -5.95 -9.22
N GLY A 121 10.59 -5.92 -10.55
CA GLY A 121 11.74 -6.39 -11.33
C GLY A 121 13.05 -5.64 -11.08
N ASN A 122 13.00 -4.38 -10.66
CA ASN A 122 14.18 -3.55 -10.35
C ASN A 122 14.24 -3.12 -8.88
N ILE A 123 13.46 -3.74 -7.99
CA ILE A 123 13.45 -3.39 -6.57
C ILE A 123 14.66 -4.01 -5.87
N ARG A 124 15.48 -3.18 -5.24
CA ARG A 124 16.55 -3.60 -4.35
C ARG A 124 16.02 -4.01 -2.99
N LYS A 125 15.11 -3.21 -2.41
CA LYS A 125 14.42 -3.48 -1.14
C LYS A 125 13.16 -2.62 -1.02
N VAL A 126 12.25 -3.04 -0.15
CA VAL A 126 11.12 -2.25 0.31
C VAL A 126 11.30 -1.95 1.79
N GLU A 127 11.26 -0.68 2.17
CA GLU A 127 11.28 -0.23 3.56
C GLU A 127 9.87 0.16 3.99
N ILE A 128 9.39 -0.42 5.09
CA ILE A 128 8.06 -0.18 5.66
C ILE A 128 8.27 0.43 7.03
N VAL A 129 7.88 1.69 7.20
CA VAL A 129 7.91 2.42 8.47
C VAL A 129 6.48 2.53 8.97
N LYS A 130 6.19 1.92 10.13
CA LYS A 130 4.85 1.92 10.74
C LYS A 130 4.70 3.05 11.75
N GLY A 131 3.49 3.60 11.82
CA GLY A 131 3.15 4.74 12.68
C GLY A 131 3.42 6.11 12.03
N PRO A 132 2.95 7.20 12.65
CA PRO A 132 2.99 8.55 12.09
C PRO A 132 4.38 8.97 11.63
N SER A 133 4.50 9.36 10.37
CA SER A 133 5.73 9.75 9.71
C SER A 133 5.62 11.12 9.03
N SER A 134 4.53 11.86 9.29
CA SER A 134 4.29 13.19 8.72
C SER A 134 5.33 14.23 9.13
N SER A 135 6.04 14.03 10.26
CA SER A 135 7.16 14.89 10.68
C SER A 135 8.31 14.97 9.66
N LEU A 136 8.41 14.02 8.76
CA LEU A 136 9.41 14.02 7.67
C LEU A 136 8.75 14.11 6.28
N TYR A 137 7.58 13.50 6.10
CA TYR A 137 6.99 13.28 4.78
C TYR A 137 5.75 14.14 4.50
N GLY A 138 5.15 14.75 5.53
CA GLY A 138 3.96 15.59 5.39
C GLY A 138 2.67 14.79 5.28
N SER A 139 1.73 15.28 4.47
CA SER A 139 0.41 14.69 4.26
C SER A 139 0.50 13.20 3.84
N GLU A 140 -0.55 12.44 4.18
CA GLU A 140 -0.74 11.01 3.84
C GLU A 140 0.17 10.01 4.60
N ALA A 141 1.15 10.47 5.37
CA ALA A 141 2.02 9.60 6.17
C ALA A 141 1.49 9.40 7.61
N MET A 142 0.15 9.29 7.77
CA MET A 142 -0.51 9.09 9.07
C MET A 142 -0.33 7.67 9.61
N ALA A 143 -0.56 6.66 8.76
CA ALA A 143 -0.38 5.24 9.10
C ALA A 143 1.09 4.83 9.04
N GLY A 144 1.82 5.45 8.14
CA GLY A 144 3.22 5.17 7.89
C GLY A 144 3.65 5.40 6.44
N VAL A 145 4.81 4.87 6.11
CA VAL A 145 5.45 5.05 4.80
C VAL A 145 5.94 3.72 4.27
N ILE A 146 5.66 3.43 3.01
CA ILE A 146 6.25 2.33 2.26
C ILE A 146 7.13 2.92 1.16
N ASN A 147 8.43 2.71 1.26
CA ASN A 147 9.39 3.23 0.28
C ASN A 147 10.00 2.07 -0.52
N VAL A 148 9.73 2.10 -1.82
CA VAL A 148 10.31 1.17 -2.79
C VAL A 148 11.65 1.74 -3.22
N ILE A 149 12.74 1.08 -2.85
CA ILE A 149 14.09 1.48 -3.22
C ILE A 149 14.53 0.65 -4.41
N THR A 150 14.76 1.31 -5.54
CA THR A 150 15.21 0.67 -6.77
C THR A 150 16.70 0.33 -6.72
N ASP A 151 17.12 -0.61 -7.55
CA ASP A 151 18.54 -0.91 -7.68
C ASP A 151 19.25 0.30 -8.34
N ARG A 152 20.34 0.74 -7.72
CA ARG A 152 21.22 1.82 -8.19
C ARG A 152 22.67 1.36 -8.25
N SER A 153 22.84 0.06 -8.48
CA SER A 153 24.19 -0.48 -8.65
C SER A 153 24.60 -0.31 -10.11
N PHE A 154 25.47 0.66 -10.36
CA PHE A 154 26.00 0.90 -11.71
C PHE A 154 27.13 -0.07 -12.12
N LYS A 155 27.14 -1.27 -11.52
CA LYS A 155 28.07 -2.35 -11.92
C LYS A 155 27.73 -2.83 -13.32
N LYS A 156 28.75 -3.21 -14.09
CA LYS A 156 28.55 -3.76 -15.44
C LYS A 156 27.80 -5.08 -15.34
N GLN A 157 26.54 -5.07 -15.75
CA GLN A 157 25.66 -6.24 -15.77
C GLN A 157 24.54 -6.08 -16.78
N LEU A 158 24.04 -7.19 -17.28
CA LEU A 158 22.82 -7.28 -18.07
C LEU A 158 22.03 -8.48 -17.55
N ASN A 159 20.76 -8.25 -17.17
CA ASN A 159 19.85 -9.28 -16.69
C ASN A 159 18.60 -9.27 -17.57
N ALA A 160 18.18 -10.43 -18.02
CA ALA A 160 16.91 -10.63 -18.72
C ALA A 160 16.10 -11.69 -17.99
N GLY A 161 14.79 -11.50 -17.91
CA GLY A 161 13.89 -12.44 -17.26
C GLY A 161 12.57 -12.57 -18.03
N LEU A 162 12.06 -13.78 -18.07
CA LEU A 162 10.74 -14.13 -18.59
C LEU A 162 10.02 -14.97 -17.54
N ARG A 163 8.78 -14.63 -17.23
CA ARG A 163 7.86 -15.48 -16.50
C ARG A 163 6.58 -15.64 -17.27
N TYR A 164 6.10 -16.86 -17.35
CA TYR A 164 4.80 -17.19 -17.94
C TYR A 164 3.96 -17.95 -16.94
N GLY A 165 2.68 -17.54 -16.78
CA GLY A 165 1.73 -18.15 -15.89
C GLY A 165 0.41 -18.43 -16.59
N PHE A 166 -0.34 -19.38 -16.06
CA PHE A 166 -1.65 -19.76 -16.54
C PHE A 166 -2.49 -20.33 -15.39
N GLY A 167 -3.81 -20.26 -15.55
CA GLY A 167 -4.75 -20.83 -14.59
C GLY A 167 -6.16 -20.93 -15.15
N ASN A 168 -7.02 -21.61 -14.40
CA ASN A 168 -8.45 -21.70 -14.70
C ASN A 168 -9.24 -21.57 -13.39
N PRO A 169 -10.03 -20.52 -13.22
CA PRO A 169 -10.75 -20.28 -11.99
C PRO A 169 -11.87 -21.31 -11.72
N HIS A 170 -12.38 -21.99 -12.77
CA HIS A 170 -13.56 -22.88 -12.69
C HIS A 170 -13.24 -24.34 -12.51
N LYS A 171 -12.04 -24.79 -12.87
CA LYS A 171 -11.74 -26.21 -12.88
C LYS A 171 -10.67 -26.56 -11.87
N GLY A 172 -10.83 -27.74 -11.26
CA GLY A 172 -9.85 -28.33 -10.37
C GLY A 172 -8.51 -28.61 -11.06
N TRP A 173 -7.68 -29.41 -10.46
CA TRP A 173 -6.30 -29.72 -10.89
C TRP A 173 -6.22 -30.29 -12.34
N ALA A 174 -7.28 -30.98 -12.79
CA ALA A 174 -7.26 -31.76 -14.04
C ALA A 174 -7.34 -30.96 -15.34
N ALA A 175 -7.67 -29.65 -15.31
CA ALA A 175 -7.82 -28.86 -16.53
C ALA A 175 -7.38 -27.40 -16.35
N PRO A 176 -6.06 -27.16 -16.26
CA PRO A 176 -5.52 -25.78 -16.21
C PRO A 176 -5.72 -25.04 -17.54
N PHE A 177 -6.03 -25.76 -18.62
CA PHE A 177 -6.28 -25.21 -19.95
C PHE A 177 -7.74 -25.42 -20.33
N GLY A 178 -8.40 -24.42 -20.88
CA GLY A 178 -9.79 -24.49 -21.29
C GLY A 178 -10.38 -23.15 -21.66
N ILE A 179 -11.68 -23.12 -21.98
CA ILE A 179 -12.38 -21.93 -22.49
C ILE A 179 -12.26 -20.71 -21.57
N ASN A 180 -12.17 -20.88 -20.25
CA ASN A 180 -12.04 -19.80 -19.27
C ASN A 180 -10.63 -19.75 -18.62
N SER A 181 -9.62 -20.33 -19.24
CA SER A 181 -8.24 -20.19 -18.77
C SER A 181 -7.71 -18.79 -19.01
N PHE A 182 -6.95 -18.27 -18.05
CA PHE A 182 -6.22 -17.01 -18.20
C PHE A 182 -4.73 -17.26 -18.37
N LYS A 183 -4.06 -16.31 -18.98
CA LYS A 183 -2.61 -16.31 -19.19
C LYS A 183 -2.03 -15.03 -18.65
N ASN A 184 -0.81 -15.11 -18.13
CA ASN A 184 -0.03 -13.93 -17.77
C ASN A 184 1.42 -14.11 -18.23
N ALA A 185 2.03 -13.02 -18.66
CA ALA A 185 3.44 -12.99 -19.07
C ALA A 185 4.11 -11.77 -18.50
N ASP A 186 5.34 -11.91 -18.05
CA ASP A 186 6.15 -10.81 -17.51
C ASP A 186 7.58 -10.92 -18.06
N ILE A 187 8.04 -9.86 -18.71
CA ILE A 187 9.37 -9.78 -19.31
C ILE A 187 10.11 -8.63 -18.63
N ASN A 188 11.31 -8.89 -18.16
CA ASN A 188 12.18 -7.91 -17.53
C ASN A 188 13.51 -7.81 -18.25
N LEU A 189 14.00 -6.59 -18.44
CA LEU A 189 15.34 -6.30 -18.91
C LEU A 189 15.98 -5.25 -17.99
N ASN A 190 17.15 -5.52 -17.47
CA ASN A 190 17.90 -4.60 -16.62
C ASN A 190 19.37 -4.60 -17.05
N GLY A 191 19.89 -3.43 -17.43
CA GLY A 191 21.27 -3.24 -17.80
C GLY A 191 21.90 -2.09 -17.05
N SER A 192 23.14 -2.24 -16.62
CA SER A 192 23.89 -1.18 -15.96
C SER A 192 25.37 -1.24 -16.28
N THR A 193 26.01 -0.08 -16.22
CA THR A 193 27.46 0.05 -16.37
C THR A 193 27.96 1.36 -15.77
N THR A 194 29.24 1.43 -15.47
CA THR A 194 29.93 2.68 -15.15
C THR A 194 31.04 2.91 -16.19
N ILE A 195 31.05 4.09 -16.77
CA ILE A 195 32.05 4.55 -17.72
C ILE A 195 32.70 5.79 -17.10
N ASN A 196 33.96 5.68 -16.64
CA ASN A 196 34.64 6.73 -15.88
C ASN A 196 33.83 7.20 -14.68
N ARG A 197 33.33 8.46 -14.73
CA ARG A 197 32.51 9.09 -13.69
C ARG A 197 31.01 8.98 -13.94
N PHE A 198 30.59 8.33 -15.06
CA PHE A 198 29.19 8.15 -15.40
C PHE A 198 28.70 6.76 -15.04
N GLY A 199 27.72 6.67 -14.17
CA GLY A 199 26.92 5.47 -13.97
C GLY A 199 25.64 5.55 -14.79
N ILE A 200 25.33 4.49 -15.53
CA ILE A 200 24.14 4.38 -16.37
C ILE A 200 23.42 3.09 -16.00
N GLN A 201 22.12 3.17 -15.81
CA GLN A 201 21.26 2.01 -15.62
C GLN A 201 19.97 2.19 -16.40
N PHE A 202 19.53 1.11 -17.03
CA PHE A 202 18.25 1.02 -17.73
C PHE A 202 17.47 -0.20 -17.23
N PHE A 203 16.18 -0.03 -17.01
CA PHE A 203 15.24 -1.10 -16.69
C PHE A 203 14.00 -0.98 -17.56
N SER A 204 13.52 -2.13 -18.06
CA SER A 204 12.24 -2.26 -18.77
C SER A 204 11.49 -3.48 -18.25
N ASN A 205 10.21 -3.35 -18.00
CA ASN A 205 9.30 -4.43 -17.67
C ASN A 205 8.05 -4.33 -18.54
N THR A 206 7.72 -5.42 -19.21
CA THR A 206 6.44 -5.58 -19.93
C THR A 206 5.66 -6.70 -19.28
N ASN A 207 4.41 -6.43 -18.94
CA ASN A 207 3.52 -7.39 -18.32
C ASN A 207 2.19 -7.44 -19.08
N TYR A 208 1.77 -8.64 -19.38
CA TYR A 208 0.43 -8.95 -19.87
C TYR A 208 -0.28 -9.82 -18.86
N ASN A 209 -1.53 -9.48 -18.53
CA ASN A 209 -2.40 -10.28 -17.68
C ASN A 209 -3.76 -10.39 -18.36
N ASP A 210 -4.19 -11.61 -18.66
CA ASP A 210 -5.45 -11.88 -19.35
C ASP A 210 -6.65 -11.71 -18.41
N ALA A 211 -7.79 -11.51 -19.01
CA ALA A 211 -9.08 -11.54 -18.29
C ALA A 211 -9.43 -12.96 -17.87
N PHE A 212 -10.16 -13.07 -16.78
CA PHE A 212 -10.80 -14.31 -16.37
C PHE A 212 -12.23 -14.03 -15.91
N SER A 213 -13.09 -15.06 -15.92
CA SER A 213 -14.43 -14.97 -15.38
C SER A 213 -14.60 -15.99 -14.27
N TYR A 214 -15.21 -15.60 -13.18
CA TYR A 214 -15.59 -16.52 -12.10
C TYR A 214 -16.90 -17.27 -12.41
N ARG A 215 -17.73 -16.74 -13.32
CA ARG A 215 -18.99 -17.35 -13.71
C ARG A 215 -18.79 -18.15 -14.98
N PRO A 216 -19.02 -19.48 -14.96
CA PRO A 216 -19.02 -20.28 -16.17
C PRO A 216 -20.06 -19.72 -17.14
N TYR A 217 -19.66 -19.59 -18.41
CA TYR A 217 -20.54 -19.11 -19.48
C TYR A 217 -20.97 -17.63 -19.40
N SER A 218 -20.46 -16.84 -18.47
CA SER A 218 -20.67 -15.39 -18.47
C SER A 218 -19.74 -14.70 -19.46
N SER A 219 -20.27 -13.74 -20.19
CA SER A 219 -19.48 -12.82 -21.01
C SER A 219 -18.71 -11.82 -20.14
N ASP A 220 -19.11 -11.66 -18.87
CA ASP A 220 -18.48 -10.75 -17.94
C ASP A 220 -17.13 -11.30 -17.49
N ARG A 221 -16.07 -10.71 -17.97
CA ARG A 221 -14.69 -11.04 -17.60
C ARG A 221 -14.14 -9.95 -16.68
N TYR A 222 -13.84 -10.30 -15.46
CA TYR A 222 -13.24 -9.38 -14.50
C TYR A 222 -12.17 -10.12 -13.69
N PRO A 223 -10.94 -9.57 -13.50
CA PRO A 223 -10.45 -8.32 -14.07
C PRO A 223 -10.30 -8.39 -15.58
N GLN A 224 -10.31 -7.24 -16.24
CA GLN A 224 -10.15 -7.10 -17.68
C GLN A 224 -8.71 -7.34 -18.13
N PRO A 225 -8.46 -7.69 -19.42
CA PRO A 225 -7.10 -7.83 -19.95
C PRO A 225 -6.32 -6.54 -19.79
N ILE A 226 -5.10 -6.66 -19.31
CA ILE A 226 -4.24 -5.51 -19.05
C ILE A 226 -2.83 -5.71 -19.61
N TYR A 227 -2.33 -4.68 -20.30
CA TYR A 227 -0.95 -4.53 -20.70
C TYR A 227 -0.30 -3.45 -19.86
N ARG A 228 0.87 -3.74 -19.28
CA ARG A 228 1.68 -2.79 -18.53
C ARG A 228 3.07 -2.71 -19.09
N LEU A 229 3.56 -1.48 -19.22
CA LEU A 229 4.93 -1.18 -19.56
C LEU A 229 5.52 -0.28 -18.48
N THR A 230 6.68 -0.61 -17.97
CA THR A 230 7.45 0.24 -17.07
C THR A 230 8.88 0.35 -17.56
N ASN A 231 9.33 1.56 -17.87
CA ASN A 231 10.70 1.87 -18.21
C ASN A 231 11.31 2.79 -17.16
N GLN A 232 12.57 2.60 -16.83
CA GLN A 232 13.32 3.50 -15.95
C GLN A 232 14.74 3.66 -16.46
N ALA A 233 15.20 4.89 -16.56
CA ALA A 233 16.59 5.24 -16.80
C ALA A 233 17.14 5.97 -15.57
N GLN A 234 18.33 5.58 -15.15
CA GLN A 234 19.04 6.22 -14.04
C GLN A 234 20.44 6.59 -14.49
N LEU A 235 20.80 7.84 -14.28
CA LEU A 235 22.11 8.39 -14.56
C LEU A 235 22.73 8.90 -13.27
N SER A 236 24.03 8.67 -13.11
CA SER A 236 24.80 9.19 -11.98
C SER A 236 26.09 9.78 -12.51
N TYR A 237 26.43 10.98 -12.07
CA TYR A 237 27.65 11.64 -12.47
C TYR A 237 28.38 12.24 -11.28
N ASP A 238 29.61 11.81 -11.05
CA ASP A 238 30.50 12.37 -10.05
C ASP A 238 31.27 13.57 -10.65
N ILE A 239 30.70 14.79 -10.49
CA ILE A 239 31.33 16.04 -10.99
C ILE A 239 32.71 16.23 -10.35
N ALA A 240 32.76 16.03 -9.04
CA ALA A 240 33.97 16.13 -8.23
C ALA A 240 33.87 15.15 -7.05
N ASN A 241 34.95 14.94 -6.32
CA ASN A 241 34.98 14.04 -5.16
C ASN A 241 33.91 14.34 -4.09
N LYS A 242 33.37 15.57 -4.11
CA LYS A 242 32.37 16.04 -3.12
C LYS A 242 30.99 16.28 -3.72
N THR A 243 30.81 16.21 -5.03
CA THR A 243 29.57 16.59 -5.69
C THR A 243 29.13 15.50 -6.66
N LYS A 244 27.92 15.00 -6.46
CA LYS A 244 27.28 13.99 -7.27
C LYS A 244 25.91 14.46 -7.78
N ILE A 245 25.64 14.23 -9.06
CA ILE A 245 24.33 14.43 -9.66
C ILE A 245 23.75 13.06 -9.99
N ASN A 246 22.50 12.84 -9.61
CA ASN A 246 21.71 11.69 -10.01
C ASN A 246 20.47 12.17 -10.75
N LEU A 247 20.10 11.49 -11.83
CA LEU A 247 18.86 11.71 -12.55
C LEU A 247 18.15 10.37 -12.69
N SER A 248 16.91 10.29 -12.25
CA SER A 248 16.02 9.16 -12.49
C SER A 248 14.83 9.63 -13.33
N VAL A 249 14.58 8.92 -14.42
CA VAL A 249 13.39 9.11 -15.26
C VAL A 249 12.66 7.77 -15.32
N ARG A 250 11.40 7.74 -14.89
CA ARG A 250 10.56 6.55 -14.91
C ARG A 250 9.28 6.87 -15.68
N HIS A 251 8.92 5.97 -16.59
CA HIS A 251 7.64 6.00 -17.29
C HIS A 251 6.92 4.68 -17.07
N ALA A 252 5.67 4.73 -16.64
CA ALA A 252 4.78 3.58 -16.55
C ALA A 252 3.53 3.84 -17.40
N TYR A 253 3.09 2.82 -18.12
CA TYR A 253 1.92 2.87 -18.96
C TYR A 253 1.09 1.61 -18.76
N ASP A 254 -0.21 1.78 -18.49
CA ASP A 254 -1.19 0.71 -18.39
C ASP A 254 -2.24 0.90 -19.50
N HIS A 255 -2.57 -0.18 -20.18
CA HIS A 255 -3.68 -0.26 -21.12
C HIS A 255 -4.60 -1.41 -20.71
N ILE A 256 -5.85 -1.07 -20.38
CA ILE A 256 -6.87 -2.00 -19.92
C ILE A 256 -7.98 -2.03 -20.96
N LYS A 257 -8.21 -3.19 -21.55
CA LYS A 257 -9.39 -3.40 -22.40
C LYS A 257 -10.59 -3.56 -21.49
N GLN A 258 -11.64 -2.79 -21.69
CA GLN A 258 -12.84 -2.86 -20.88
C GLN A 258 -14.02 -3.45 -21.69
N GLU A 259 -14.70 -4.42 -21.08
CA GLU A 259 -15.93 -5.00 -21.60
C GLU A 259 -16.77 -5.49 -20.41
N PHE A 260 -17.93 -4.86 -20.19
CA PHE A 260 -18.82 -5.21 -19.08
C PHE A 260 -20.27 -4.86 -19.40
N ALA A 261 -21.18 -5.56 -18.75
CA ALA A 261 -22.61 -5.29 -18.81
C ALA A 261 -23.08 -4.52 -17.57
N VAL A 262 -23.90 -3.51 -17.77
CA VAL A 262 -24.56 -2.76 -16.70
C VAL A 262 -26.04 -3.03 -16.76
N SER A 263 -26.64 -3.51 -15.66
CA SER A 263 -28.08 -3.69 -15.53
C SER A 263 -28.69 -2.48 -14.81
N ASN A 264 -29.68 -1.84 -15.46
CA ASN A 264 -30.46 -0.77 -14.85
C ASN A 264 -31.95 -1.07 -15.05
N ASN A 265 -32.71 -1.32 -13.96
CA ASN A 265 -34.13 -1.62 -13.95
C ASN A 265 -34.50 -2.74 -14.96
N GLY A 266 -33.70 -3.81 -15.00
CA GLY A 266 -33.91 -4.95 -15.91
C GLY A 266 -33.38 -4.74 -17.33
N ASN A 267 -32.98 -3.52 -17.70
CA ASN A 267 -32.35 -3.27 -19.00
C ASN A 267 -30.82 -3.48 -18.89
N ILE A 268 -30.29 -4.36 -19.72
CA ILE A 268 -28.86 -4.63 -19.79
C ILE A 268 -28.26 -3.77 -20.89
N THR A 269 -27.27 -2.95 -20.51
CA THR A 269 -26.47 -2.16 -21.44
C THR A 269 -25.03 -2.70 -21.47
N ASN A 270 -24.59 -3.18 -22.63
CA ASN A 270 -23.25 -3.71 -22.83
C ASN A 270 -22.30 -2.58 -23.22
N SER A 271 -21.26 -2.40 -22.42
CA SER A 271 -20.21 -1.39 -22.63
C SER A 271 -18.93 -2.05 -23.09
N TYR A 272 -18.23 -1.42 -24.02
CA TYR A 272 -16.90 -1.82 -24.45
C TYR A 272 -16.02 -0.62 -24.71
N GLY A 273 -14.72 -0.79 -24.50
CA GLY A 273 -13.77 0.31 -24.69
C GLY A 273 -12.40 0.05 -24.08
N ARG A 274 -11.81 1.10 -23.58
CA ARG A 274 -10.47 1.05 -22.98
C ARG A 274 -10.31 2.04 -21.86
N GLU A 275 -9.42 1.68 -20.92
CA GLU A 275 -8.79 2.59 -19.97
C GLU A 275 -7.29 2.63 -20.26
N ALA A 276 -6.69 3.80 -20.20
CA ALA A 276 -5.25 3.99 -20.35
C ALA A 276 -4.74 4.93 -19.27
N ASN A 277 -3.64 4.53 -18.61
CA ASN A 277 -2.99 5.32 -17.59
C ASN A 277 -1.51 5.48 -17.96
N SER A 278 -0.99 6.70 -17.86
CA SER A 278 0.41 7.02 -18.09
C SER A 278 0.97 7.82 -16.93
N ASP A 279 2.16 7.49 -16.46
CA ASP A 279 2.83 8.09 -15.31
C ASP A 279 4.30 8.34 -15.65
N LEU A 280 4.69 9.60 -15.83
CA LEU A 280 6.07 10.03 -16.08
C LEU A 280 6.63 10.71 -14.84
N ASN A 281 7.71 10.19 -14.29
CA ASN A 281 8.39 10.73 -13.13
C ASN A 281 9.81 11.16 -13.52
N ILE A 282 10.21 12.37 -13.12
CA ILE A 282 11.55 12.93 -13.37
C ILE A 282 12.09 13.43 -12.05
N ASN A 283 13.25 12.94 -11.63
CA ASN A 283 13.85 13.22 -10.33
C ASN A 283 15.36 13.51 -10.46
N PRO A 284 15.79 14.75 -10.73
CA PRO A 284 17.17 15.16 -10.56
C PRO A 284 17.49 15.45 -9.08
N VAL A 285 18.64 14.96 -8.62
CA VAL A 285 19.14 15.14 -7.26
C VAL A 285 20.61 15.55 -7.32
N VAL A 286 20.93 16.68 -6.71
CA VAL A 286 22.31 17.14 -6.52
C VAL A 286 22.69 16.90 -5.06
N ILE A 287 23.78 16.18 -4.82
CA ILE A 287 24.32 15.89 -3.49
C ILE A 287 25.68 16.55 -3.41
N HIS A 288 25.88 17.36 -2.37
CA HIS A 288 27.16 18.01 -2.10
C HIS A 288 27.62 17.74 -0.65
N GLN A 289 28.85 17.24 -0.52
CA GLN A 289 29.52 17.02 0.76
C GLN A 289 30.46 18.20 1.02
N PHE A 290 30.02 19.20 1.80
CA PHE A 290 30.87 20.37 2.13
C PHE A 290 32.11 19.94 2.88
N ASN A 291 31.95 19.11 3.89
CA ASN A 291 33.01 18.51 4.70
C ASN A 291 32.49 17.20 5.33
N LYS A 292 33.33 16.55 6.17
CA LYS A 292 32.94 15.27 6.81
C LYS A 292 31.68 15.36 7.69
N LYS A 293 31.29 16.57 8.13
CA LYS A 293 30.16 16.79 9.03
C LYS A 293 28.89 17.28 8.30
N ILE A 294 29.02 17.97 7.17
CA ILE A 294 27.91 18.67 6.53
C ILE A 294 27.70 18.12 5.13
N ARG A 295 26.52 17.56 4.90
CA ARG A 295 26.06 17.07 3.60
C ARG A 295 24.73 17.74 3.25
N SER A 296 24.60 18.25 2.04
CA SER A 296 23.36 18.82 1.52
C SER A 296 22.90 18.11 0.27
N SER A 297 21.58 18.02 0.09
CA SER A 297 20.96 17.49 -1.11
C SER A 297 19.82 18.39 -1.58
N LEU A 298 19.89 18.81 -2.82
CA LEU A 298 18.80 19.49 -3.53
C LEU A 298 18.10 18.45 -4.39
N ARG A 299 16.79 18.29 -4.20
CA ARG A 299 15.93 17.36 -4.92
C ARG A 299 14.89 18.15 -5.67
N LEU A 300 14.76 17.89 -6.95
CA LEU A 300 13.65 18.37 -7.75
C LEU A 300 12.88 17.13 -8.22
N TYR A 301 11.58 17.20 -8.16
CA TYR A 301 10.73 16.09 -8.57
C TYR A 301 9.53 16.63 -9.35
N GLY A 302 9.30 16.05 -10.52
CA GLY A 302 8.13 16.27 -11.34
C GLY A 302 7.46 14.93 -11.67
N THR A 303 6.15 14.83 -11.50
CA THR A 303 5.40 13.67 -11.96
C THR A 303 4.14 14.11 -12.70
N PHE A 304 3.85 13.43 -13.81
CA PHE A 304 2.79 13.74 -14.76
C PHE A 304 1.96 12.47 -14.94
N TYR A 305 0.82 12.43 -14.29
CA TYR A 305 -0.11 11.32 -14.40
C TYR A 305 -1.28 11.69 -15.31
N ASN A 306 -1.58 10.82 -16.27
CA ASN A 306 -2.72 10.94 -17.16
C ASN A 306 -3.50 9.65 -17.17
N GLY A 307 -4.78 9.71 -16.79
CA GLY A 307 -5.74 8.62 -16.87
C GLY A 307 -6.86 8.95 -17.83
N SER A 308 -7.27 8.01 -18.66
CA SER A 308 -8.42 8.17 -19.55
C SER A 308 -9.22 6.88 -19.65
N GLN A 309 -10.54 6.99 -19.63
CA GLN A 309 -11.48 5.91 -19.90
C GLN A 309 -12.40 6.32 -21.03
N ARG A 310 -12.54 5.46 -22.02
CA ARG A 310 -13.44 5.69 -23.17
C ARG A 310 -14.26 4.44 -23.41
N LEU A 311 -15.58 4.57 -23.25
CA LEU A 311 -16.55 3.48 -23.41
C LEU A 311 -17.57 3.84 -24.49
N LYS A 312 -18.00 2.83 -25.23
CA LYS A 312 -19.13 2.85 -26.15
C LYS A 312 -20.18 1.85 -25.67
N PHE A 313 -21.43 2.09 -26.00
CA PHE A 313 -22.55 1.26 -25.62
C PHE A 313 -23.08 0.52 -26.85
N LYS A 314 -23.22 -0.82 -26.78
CA LYS A 314 -23.67 -1.64 -27.93
C LYS A 314 -25.13 -1.30 -28.34
N GLU A 315 -25.95 -1.02 -27.35
CA GLU A 315 -27.37 -0.69 -27.53
C GLU A 315 -27.63 0.77 -27.92
N LYS A 316 -26.60 1.62 -27.78
CA LYS A 316 -26.65 3.06 -28.12
C LYS A 316 -25.34 3.49 -28.81
N PRO A 317 -25.14 3.12 -30.10
CA PRO A 317 -23.86 3.33 -30.79
C PRO A 317 -23.42 4.80 -30.87
N ASP A 318 -24.38 5.74 -30.86
CA ASP A 318 -24.12 7.19 -30.94
C ASP A 318 -23.75 7.80 -29.56
N SER A 319 -23.89 7.02 -28.48
CA SER A 319 -23.52 7.47 -27.13
C SER A 319 -22.17 6.91 -26.73
N SER A 320 -21.37 7.75 -26.06
CA SER A 320 -20.08 7.36 -25.50
C SER A 320 -19.90 7.98 -24.12
N TYR A 321 -19.11 7.30 -23.31
CA TYR A 321 -18.63 7.83 -22.03
C TYR A 321 -17.14 8.07 -22.11
N THR A 322 -16.72 9.28 -21.76
CA THR A 322 -15.31 9.64 -21.66
C THR A 322 -15.04 10.21 -20.28
N ASP A 323 -14.00 9.70 -19.62
CA ASP A 323 -13.51 10.20 -18.36
C ASP A 323 -12.00 10.47 -18.50
N GLU A 324 -11.56 11.64 -18.09
CA GLU A 324 -10.16 12.06 -18.16
C GLU A 324 -9.72 12.65 -16.82
N PHE A 325 -8.52 12.27 -16.42
CA PHE A 325 -7.88 12.74 -15.19
C PHE A 325 -6.41 13.04 -15.46
N HIS A 326 -6.00 14.27 -15.22
CA HIS A 326 -4.63 14.75 -15.38
C HIS A 326 -4.13 15.33 -14.06
N GLN A 327 -2.98 14.84 -13.58
CA GLN A 327 -2.35 15.37 -12.38
C GLN A 327 -0.87 15.70 -12.66
N ASN A 328 -0.48 16.92 -12.38
CA ASN A 328 0.90 17.39 -12.42
C ASN A 328 1.33 17.76 -11.01
N PHE A 329 2.31 17.03 -10.48
CA PHE A 329 2.86 17.28 -9.15
C PHE A 329 4.34 17.67 -9.26
N TYR A 330 4.70 18.74 -8.59
CA TYR A 330 6.06 19.26 -8.55
C TYR A 330 6.51 19.42 -7.11
N ARG A 331 7.76 19.05 -6.82
CA ARG A 331 8.40 19.28 -5.53
C ARG A 331 9.83 19.76 -5.72
N ALA A 332 10.19 20.80 -4.99
CA ALA A 332 11.57 21.24 -4.81
C ALA A 332 11.88 21.17 -3.31
N GLU A 333 12.95 20.49 -2.92
CA GLU A 333 13.33 20.29 -1.53
C GLU A 333 14.85 20.38 -1.37
N ASN A 334 15.30 21.18 -0.42
CA ASN A 334 16.66 21.12 0.08
C ASN A 334 16.68 20.46 1.46
N GLN A 335 17.58 19.50 1.65
CA GLN A 335 17.85 18.85 2.94
C GLN A 335 19.34 18.97 3.24
N THR A 336 19.68 19.38 4.47
CA THR A 336 21.06 19.42 4.96
C THR A 336 21.17 18.63 6.24
N ASP A 337 22.15 17.73 6.27
CA ASP A 337 22.48 16.89 7.42
C ASP A 337 23.76 17.40 8.09
N PHE A 338 23.67 17.69 9.38
CA PHE A 338 24.79 18.05 10.24
C PHE A 338 25.15 16.87 11.14
N ASN A 339 26.25 16.22 10.85
CA ASN A 339 26.72 15.03 11.57
C ASN A 339 27.69 15.43 12.67
N PHE A 340 27.35 15.15 13.92
CA PHE A 340 28.17 15.29 15.09
C PHE A 340 28.66 13.91 15.56
N LYS A 341 29.45 13.86 16.62
CA LYS A 341 30.02 12.61 17.12
C LYS A 341 28.92 11.55 17.46
N ASN A 342 27.89 11.98 18.19
CA ASN A 342 26.84 11.10 18.70
C ASN A 342 25.44 11.55 18.25
N SER A 343 25.33 12.49 17.32
CA SER A 343 24.03 12.99 16.87
C SER A 343 24.09 13.45 15.43
N THR A 344 22.91 13.52 14.81
CA THR A 344 22.71 14.12 13.50
C THR A 344 21.52 15.07 13.60
N LEU A 345 21.69 16.30 13.15
CA LEU A 345 20.62 17.23 12.90
C LEU A 345 20.35 17.25 11.40
N THR A 346 19.14 16.87 11.01
CA THR A 346 18.65 16.99 9.65
C THR A 346 17.66 18.15 9.60
N VAL A 347 17.89 19.12 8.72
CA VAL A 347 16.96 20.21 8.46
C VAL A 347 16.63 20.24 6.98
N GLY A 348 15.40 20.60 6.66
CA GLY A 348 14.98 20.73 5.28
C GLY A 348 13.82 21.69 5.12
N ALA A 349 13.73 22.25 3.92
CA ALA A 349 12.60 23.07 3.49
C ALA A 349 12.30 22.76 2.02
N GLY A 350 11.05 22.95 1.64
CA GLY A 350 10.65 22.68 0.28
C GLY A 350 9.29 23.28 -0.06
N PHE A 351 8.99 23.18 -1.34
CA PHE A 351 7.77 23.66 -1.95
C PHE A 351 7.15 22.54 -2.78
N ILE A 352 5.82 22.39 -2.67
CA ILE A 352 5.00 21.48 -3.46
C ILE A 352 4.00 22.32 -4.25
N LYS A 353 3.80 21.95 -5.51
CA LYS A 353 2.68 22.41 -6.34
C LYS A 353 2.00 21.20 -6.94
N ASP A 354 0.72 21.01 -6.63
CA ASP A 354 -0.12 19.94 -7.13
C ASP A 354 -1.27 20.52 -7.94
N GLN A 355 -1.50 20.00 -9.15
CA GLN A 355 -2.49 20.50 -10.08
C GLN A 355 -3.26 19.32 -10.66
N VAL A 356 -4.59 19.36 -10.58
CA VAL A 356 -5.48 18.33 -11.11
C VAL A 356 -6.52 18.94 -12.04
N GLN A 357 -6.80 18.21 -13.11
CA GLN A 357 -7.89 18.48 -14.06
C GLN A 357 -8.64 17.17 -14.28
N SER A 358 -9.97 17.17 -14.18
CA SER A 358 -10.79 15.97 -14.33
C SER A 358 -12.14 16.31 -14.94
N THR A 359 -12.63 15.46 -15.84
CA THR A 359 -13.99 15.54 -16.38
C THR A 359 -15.08 15.33 -15.31
N ARG A 360 -14.67 14.84 -14.14
CA ARG A 360 -15.57 14.67 -12.98
C ARG A 360 -15.61 15.88 -12.05
N TYR A 361 -15.00 17.01 -12.43
CA TYR A 361 -15.06 18.27 -11.68
C TYR A 361 -15.93 19.25 -12.44
N ASP A 362 -16.58 20.19 -11.75
CA ASP A 362 -17.54 21.12 -12.33
C ASP A 362 -17.00 21.90 -13.53
N ASP A 363 -15.75 22.28 -13.47
CA ASP A 363 -15.09 23.03 -14.53
C ASP A 363 -13.86 22.27 -15.03
N TYR A 364 -14.08 21.43 -16.06
CA TYR A 364 -12.98 20.72 -16.70
C TYR A 364 -11.97 21.65 -17.38
N SER A 365 -12.39 22.86 -17.78
CA SER A 365 -11.49 23.81 -18.42
C SER A 365 -10.45 24.37 -17.46
N SER A 366 -10.73 24.38 -16.15
CA SER A 366 -9.85 24.92 -15.12
C SER A 366 -9.09 23.82 -14.36
N ARG A 367 -7.79 24.04 -14.15
CA ARG A 367 -6.99 23.19 -13.27
C ARG A 367 -7.18 23.57 -11.82
N LYS A 368 -7.65 22.66 -11.01
CA LYS A 368 -7.65 22.82 -9.56
C LYS A 368 -6.21 22.66 -9.06
N GLN A 369 -5.77 23.55 -8.18
CA GLN A 369 -4.36 23.55 -7.73
C GLN A 369 -4.23 23.77 -6.24
N ASN A 370 -3.18 23.19 -5.68
CA ASN A 370 -2.75 23.39 -4.31
C ASN A 370 -1.25 23.69 -4.27
N SER A 371 -0.84 24.54 -3.34
CA SER A 371 0.58 24.84 -3.09
C SER A 371 0.86 24.76 -1.61
N VAL A 372 1.97 24.08 -1.26
CA VAL A 372 2.39 23.88 0.12
C VAL A 372 3.84 24.34 0.26
N LEU A 373 4.10 25.25 1.18
CA LEU A 373 5.44 25.55 1.66
C LEU A 373 5.65 24.78 2.96
N TYR A 374 6.78 24.11 3.11
CA TYR A 374 7.06 23.35 4.32
C TYR A 374 8.51 23.44 4.77
N ALA A 375 8.67 23.25 6.07
CA ALA A 375 9.98 23.08 6.68
C ALA A 375 9.93 21.94 7.70
N PHE A 376 11.04 21.22 7.85
CA PHE A 376 11.18 20.15 8.83
C PHE A 376 12.54 20.13 9.46
N SER A 377 12.58 19.60 10.67
CA SER A 377 13.82 19.34 11.40
C SER A 377 13.71 18.02 12.16
N GLN A 378 14.76 17.25 12.18
CA GLN A 378 14.89 16.06 13.00
C GLN A 378 16.24 16.02 13.68
N TYR A 379 16.25 15.81 14.98
CA TYR A 379 17.44 15.60 15.78
C TYR A 379 17.48 14.14 16.25
N ASP A 380 18.52 13.45 15.83
CA ASP A 380 18.80 12.06 16.13
C ASP A 380 20.01 12.02 17.04
N TRP A 381 19.83 11.62 18.30
CA TRP A 381 20.84 11.70 19.33
C TRP A 381 21.04 10.37 20.05
N SER A 382 22.28 9.91 20.10
CA SER A 382 22.68 8.71 20.84
C SER A 382 23.61 9.11 21.99
N PRO A 383 23.04 9.54 23.16
CA PRO A 383 23.85 9.95 24.30
C PRO A 383 24.76 8.84 24.83
N SER A 384 24.38 7.61 24.59
CA SER A 384 25.15 6.40 24.92
C SER A 384 24.91 5.31 23.87
N GLU A 385 25.70 4.24 23.91
CA GLU A 385 25.48 3.06 23.06
C GLU A 385 24.15 2.33 23.35
N LYS A 386 23.52 2.62 24.50
CA LYS A 386 22.28 1.99 24.93
C LYS A 386 21.05 2.79 24.54
N ILE A 387 21.15 4.09 24.34
CA ILE A 387 19.99 4.97 24.16
C ILE A 387 20.12 5.71 22.84
N THR A 388 19.08 5.68 22.02
CA THR A 388 18.91 6.55 20.87
C THR A 388 17.59 7.30 21.01
N LEU A 389 17.62 8.62 20.86
CA LEU A 389 16.46 9.51 20.90
C LEU A 389 16.30 10.17 19.53
N ILE A 390 15.06 10.30 19.08
CA ILE A 390 14.69 11.01 17.86
C ILE A 390 13.62 12.03 18.23
N ALA A 391 13.85 13.30 17.93
CA ALA A 391 12.86 14.36 17.99
C ALA A 391 12.71 14.97 16.59
N GLY A 392 11.51 14.98 16.08
CA GLY A 392 11.20 15.48 14.74
C GLY A 392 10.05 16.47 14.78
N LEU A 393 10.07 17.40 13.83
CA LEU A 393 9.09 18.46 13.72
C LEU A 393 8.94 18.87 12.27
N ARG A 394 7.70 19.07 11.81
CA ARG A 394 7.40 19.62 10.51
C ARG A 394 6.23 20.59 10.58
N TYR A 395 6.33 21.64 9.81
CA TYR A 395 5.29 22.63 9.56
C TYR A 395 4.99 22.66 8.07
N ASP A 396 3.71 22.53 7.72
CA ASP A 396 3.20 22.63 6.36
C ASP A 396 2.23 23.81 6.29
N ASP A 397 2.58 24.85 5.52
CA ASP A 397 1.70 25.96 5.19
C ASP A 397 1.01 25.67 3.87
N ASN A 398 -0.31 25.53 3.91
CA ASN A 398 -1.13 25.11 2.79
C ASN A 398 -2.10 26.23 2.40
N LYS A 399 -2.24 26.49 1.10
CA LYS A 399 -3.13 27.56 0.61
C LYS A 399 -4.63 27.21 0.64
N LEU A 400 -4.98 25.93 0.63
CA LEU A 400 -6.38 25.47 0.60
C LEU A 400 -6.92 25.08 1.97
N PHE A 401 -6.05 24.84 2.98
CA PHE A 401 -6.44 24.34 4.29
C PHE A 401 -5.63 25.01 5.38
N ALA A 402 -6.06 24.82 6.63
CA ALA A 402 -5.31 25.26 7.78
C ALA A 402 -3.91 24.60 7.80
N ALA A 403 -2.92 25.37 8.25
CA ALA A 403 -1.56 24.89 8.42
C ALA A 403 -1.49 23.66 9.35
N ALA A 404 -0.60 22.74 9.05
CA ALA A 404 -0.44 21.51 9.82
C ALA A 404 0.91 21.46 10.53
N PHE A 405 0.88 21.02 11.79
CA PHE A 405 2.05 20.84 12.64
C PHE A 405 2.18 19.37 13.05
N SER A 406 3.32 18.75 12.73
CA SER A 406 3.55 17.31 12.88
C SER A 406 4.78 17.04 13.75
N PRO A 407 4.63 16.98 15.10
CA PRO A 407 5.70 16.59 16.00
C PRO A 407 5.86 15.07 16.06
N LYS A 408 7.08 14.61 16.39
CA LYS A 408 7.40 13.20 16.63
C LYS A 408 8.49 13.08 17.68
N LEU A 409 8.31 12.13 18.59
CA LEU A 409 9.35 11.70 19.53
C LEU A 409 9.48 10.18 19.44
N ALA A 410 10.70 9.67 19.50
CA ALA A 410 10.95 8.24 19.59
C ALA A 410 12.19 7.96 20.44
N VAL A 411 12.14 6.86 21.16
CA VAL A 411 13.21 6.37 22.00
C VAL A 411 13.48 4.91 21.69
N ARG A 412 14.75 4.56 21.65
CA ARG A 412 15.21 3.18 21.63
C ARG A 412 16.15 2.97 22.81
N TYR A 413 15.93 1.87 23.53
CA TYR A 413 16.75 1.44 24.64
C TYR A 413 17.28 0.02 24.39
N LYS A 414 18.60 -0.12 24.32
CA LYS A 414 19.30 -1.39 24.25
C LYS A 414 19.54 -1.90 25.67
N ALA A 415 18.57 -2.66 26.20
CA ALA A 415 18.66 -3.19 27.56
C ALA A 415 19.90 -4.09 27.73
N ASN A 416 20.16 -4.92 26.74
CA ASN A 416 21.37 -5.74 26.62
C ASN A 416 21.61 -6.13 25.14
N LYS A 417 22.59 -7.03 24.87
CA LYS A 417 22.90 -7.48 23.50
C LYS A 417 21.76 -8.23 22.82
N LYS A 418 20.78 -8.75 23.60
CA LYS A 418 19.68 -9.58 23.09
C LYS A 418 18.32 -8.86 23.09
N LEU A 419 18.17 -7.77 23.85
CA LEU A 419 16.89 -7.09 24.03
C LEU A 419 16.99 -5.60 23.69
N LEU A 420 16.20 -5.19 22.71
CA LEU A 420 16.03 -3.84 22.26
C LEU A 420 14.58 -3.44 22.52
N LEU A 421 14.34 -2.33 23.18
CA LEU A 421 13.02 -1.75 23.43
C LEU A 421 12.89 -0.46 22.65
N ASN A 422 11.71 -0.15 22.15
CA ASN A 422 11.41 1.08 21.46
C ASN A 422 10.03 1.61 21.82
N ALA A 423 9.91 2.93 21.86
CA ALA A 423 8.64 3.62 21.99
C ALA A 423 8.66 4.85 21.08
N SER A 424 7.52 5.18 20.51
CA SER A 424 7.36 6.40 19.72
C SER A 424 5.95 6.95 19.84
N ILE A 425 5.86 8.28 19.78
CA ILE A 425 4.63 9.04 19.65
C ILE A 425 4.81 10.07 18.56
N GLY A 426 3.79 10.28 17.73
CA GLY A 426 3.82 11.29 16.69
C GLY A 426 2.43 11.68 16.25
N ARG A 427 2.32 12.89 15.71
CA ARG A 427 1.12 13.39 15.05
C ARG A 427 1.34 13.37 13.54
N GLY A 428 0.41 12.74 12.83
CA GLY A 428 0.32 12.75 11.38
C GLY A 428 -0.91 13.51 10.92
N PHE A 429 -0.94 13.93 9.66
CA PHE A 429 -2.11 14.55 9.07
C PHE A 429 -2.30 14.10 7.62
N LYS A 430 -3.54 14.26 7.14
CA LYS A 430 -3.91 14.14 5.73
C LYS A 430 -4.77 15.33 5.34
N ALA A 431 -4.34 16.06 4.33
CA ALA A 431 -5.12 17.12 3.72
C ALA A 431 -6.31 16.54 2.93
N PRO A 432 -7.46 17.21 2.86
CA PRO A 432 -8.52 16.84 1.93
C PRO A 432 -7.99 16.77 0.49
N ASP A 433 -8.38 15.75 -0.24
CA ASP A 433 -7.97 15.59 -1.64
C ASP A 433 -8.87 16.38 -2.61
N PHE A 434 -8.42 16.56 -3.87
CA PHE A 434 -9.19 17.31 -4.86
C PHE A 434 -10.55 16.68 -5.14
N ARG A 435 -10.70 15.37 -5.01
CA ARG A 435 -11.97 14.66 -5.16
C ARG A 435 -12.95 15.05 -4.05
N GLN A 436 -12.49 15.08 -2.80
CA GLN A 436 -13.32 15.47 -1.66
C GLN A 436 -13.81 16.93 -1.76
N LEU A 437 -13.05 17.78 -2.46
CA LEU A 437 -13.36 19.20 -2.63
C LEU A 437 -14.23 19.50 -3.86
N TYR A 438 -13.94 18.89 -5.01
CA TYR A 438 -14.40 19.34 -6.32
C TYR A 438 -15.17 18.28 -7.12
N LEU A 439 -15.39 17.05 -6.58
CA LEU A 439 -16.09 16.00 -7.33
C LEU A 439 -17.50 16.45 -7.71
N ASN A 440 -17.87 16.31 -8.97
CA ASN A 440 -19.23 16.40 -9.48
C ASN A 440 -19.51 15.16 -10.34
N PHE A 441 -19.96 14.12 -9.69
CA PHE A 441 -20.14 12.82 -10.32
C PHE A 441 -21.56 12.29 -10.09
N THR A 442 -22.20 11.89 -11.19
CA THR A 442 -23.48 11.17 -11.17
C THR A 442 -23.32 9.84 -11.89
N ASN A 443 -23.56 8.75 -11.16
CA ASN A 443 -23.60 7.40 -11.72
C ASN A 443 -25.04 7.06 -12.15
N ASN A 444 -25.33 7.26 -13.42
CA ASN A 444 -26.65 6.94 -13.97
C ASN A 444 -26.87 5.43 -14.18
N ALA A 445 -25.81 4.63 -14.12
CA ALA A 445 -25.88 3.19 -14.42
C ALA A 445 -26.26 2.33 -13.21
N ALA A 446 -25.80 2.68 -12.00
CA ALA A 446 -26.02 1.91 -10.79
C ALA A 446 -27.01 2.60 -9.85
N GLY A 447 -28.30 2.63 -10.19
CA GLY A 447 -29.34 3.16 -9.31
C GLY A 447 -29.38 4.68 -9.17
N GLY A 448 -28.56 5.42 -9.94
CA GLY A 448 -28.69 6.88 -10.04
C GLY A 448 -28.17 7.66 -8.82
N TYR A 449 -27.06 7.25 -8.20
CA TYR A 449 -26.47 8.05 -7.13
C TYR A 449 -25.56 9.18 -7.64
N SER A 450 -25.47 10.25 -6.87
CA SER A 450 -24.55 11.36 -7.12
C SER A 450 -23.59 11.57 -5.94
N VAL A 451 -22.37 12.01 -6.21
CA VAL A 451 -21.40 12.41 -5.18
C VAL A 451 -20.84 13.77 -5.54
N PHE A 452 -21.03 14.74 -4.65
CA PHE A 452 -20.55 16.12 -4.84
C PHE A 452 -19.45 16.47 -3.83
N GLY A 453 -18.38 17.09 -4.31
CA GLY A 453 -17.33 17.65 -3.47
C GLY A 453 -17.87 18.84 -2.66
N THR A 454 -17.31 19.06 -1.48
CA THR A 454 -17.87 20.00 -0.50
C THR A 454 -17.95 21.44 -0.96
N ILE A 455 -17.07 21.88 -1.87
CA ILE A 455 -17.05 23.30 -2.29
C ILE A 455 -18.34 23.68 -3.01
N ASP A 456 -18.83 22.82 -3.89
CA ASP A 456 -20.00 23.12 -4.72
C ASP A 456 -21.26 22.36 -4.31
N ALA A 457 -21.16 21.42 -3.35
CA ALA A 457 -22.26 20.53 -2.96
C ALA A 457 -23.53 21.28 -2.56
N VAL A 458 -23.41 22.29 -1.68
CA VAL A 458 -24.57 23.09 -1.21
C VAL A 458 -25.24 23.80 -2.37
N LYS A 459 -24.46 24.44 -3.25
CA LYS A 459 -24.97 25.14 -4.43
C LYS A 459 -25.72 24.19 -5.36
N ILE A 460 -25.08 23.07 -5.74
CA ILE A 460 -25.66 22.08 -6.66
C ILE A 460 -26.95 21.50 -6.09
N ILE A 461 -26.98 21.13 -4.80
CA ILE A 461 -28.16 20.53 -4.16
C ILE A 461 -29.32 21.54 -4.11
N ASN A 462 -29.06 22.82 -3.78
CA ASN A 462 -30.08 23.87 -3.78
C ASN A 462 -30.62 24.14 -5.21
N GLU A 463 -29.77 24.12 -6.22
CA GLU A 463 -30.19 24.22 -7.62
C GLU A 463 -31.09 23.05 -8.03
N LEU A 464 -30.71 21.82 -7.69
CA LEU A 464 -31.55 20.63 -7.93
C LEU A 464 -32.88 20.69 -7.16
N GLN A 465 -32.88 21.24 -5.94
CA GLN A 465 -34.09 21.43 -5.15
C GLN A 465 -35.02 22.45 -5.78
N SER A 466 -34.52 23.56 -6.26
CA SER A 466 -35.31 24.61 -6.94
C SER A 466 -35.94 24.09 -8.25
N GLN A 467 -35.34 23.09 -8.87
CA GLN A 467 -35.85 22.40 -10.06
C GLN A 467 -36.83 21.26 -9.73
N GLY A 468 -37.15 21.01 -8.45
CA GLY A 468 -38.03 19.92 -8.00
C GLY A 468 -37.41 18.53 -8.12
N LEU A 469 -36.08 18.42 -8.30
CA LEU A 469 -35.36 17.18 -8.48
C LEU A 469 -34.91 16.53 -7.16
N ILE A 470 -35.09 17.19 -6.02
CA ILE A 470 -34.81 16.67 -4.67
C ILE A 470 -36.15 16.39 -3.95
N ALA A 471 -36.32 15.14 -3.51
CA ALA A 471 -37.47 14.71 -2.74
C ALA A 471 -37.26 14.98 -1.23
N GLU A 472 -36.03 14.84 -0.75
CA GLU A 472 -35.72 14.95 0.68
C GLU A 472 -34.30 15.46 0.92
N ILE A 473 -34.15 16.44 1.82
CA ILE A 473 -32.86 16.89 2.35
C ILE A 473 -32.60 16.12 3.67
N LYS A 474 -31.42 15.50 3.78
CA LYS A 474 -31.02 14.77 4.97
C LYS A 474 -30.34 15.70 6.00
N GLU A 475 -30.33 15.28 7.28
CA GLU A 475 -29.71 16.06 8.36
C GLU A 475 -28.23 16.40 8.10
N ASP A 476 -27.48 15.51 7.46
CA ASP A 476 -26.07 15.72 7.17
C ASP A 476 -25.81 16.82 6.12
N PHE A 477 -26.82 17.23 5.35
CA PHE A 477 -26.73 18.42 4.46
C PHE A 477 -26.40 19.70 5.25
N TYR A 478 -27.01 19.89 6.41
CA TYR A 478 -26.81 21.06 7.27
C TYR A 478 -25.47 21.05 8.01
N LYS A 479 -24.72 19.93 7.93
CA LYS A 479 -23.36 19.80 8.46
C LYS A 479 -22.28 20.09 7.40
N LEU A 480 -22.69 20.31 6.14
CA LEU A 480 -21.76 20.67 5.06
C LEU A 480 -21.07 22.00 5.38
N LYS A 481 -19.77 21.97 5.42
CA LYS A 481 -18.88 23.11 5.64
C LYS A 481 -17.53 22.86 5.01
N GLU A 482 -16.66 23.85 5.03
CA GLU A 482 -15.28 23.71 4.61
C GLU A 482 -14.58 22.53 5.33
N LEU A 483 -13.95 21.64 4.56
CA LEU A 483 -13.25 20.49 5.13
C LEU A 483 -11.97 20.89 5.83
N LYS A 484 -11.75 20.31 6.99
CA LYS A 484 -10.51 20.40 7.74
C LYS A 484 -9.60 19.22 7.43
N PRO A 485 -8.27 19.37 7.55
CA PRO A 485 -7.37 18.22 7.53
C PRO A 485 -7.72 17.19 8.61
N GLU A 486 -7.56 15.93 8.27
CA GLU A 486 -7.64 14.80 9.22
C GLU A 486 -6.31 14.71 9.99
N PHE A 487 -6.36 14.38 11.28
CA PHE A 487 -5.19 14.19 12.12
C PHE A 487 -5.18 12.80 12.75
N SER A 488 -4.00 12.26 12.99
CA SER A 488 -3.81 11.03 13.76
C SER A 488 -2.70 11.21 14.77
N THR A 489 -3.00 10.91 16.05
CA THR A 489 -1.97 10.75 17.08
C THR A 489 -1.71 9.26 17.27
N GLY A 490 -0.51 8.81 16.89
CA GLY A 490 -0.12 7.41 16.94
C GLY A 490 0.94 7.16 18.00
N ILE A 491 0.73 6.10 18.79
CA ILE A 491 1.66 5.60 19.80
C ILE A 491 2.06 4.18 19.40
N ASN A 492 3.36 3.89 19.43
CA ASN A 492 3.89 2.54 19.25
C ASN A 492 4.84 2.24 20.42
N ILE A 493 4.71 1.06 21.03
CA ILE A 493 5.58 0.55 22.08
C ILE A 493 5.93 -0.90 21.73
N GLY A 494 7.19 -1.23 21.69
CA GLY A 494 7.59 -2.55 21.27
C GLY A 494 9.01 -2.93 21.66
N GLY A 495 9.42 -4.09 21.17
CA GLY A 495 10.77 -4.57 21.39
C GLY A 495 11.15 -5.70 20.47
N THR A 496 12.45 -5.86 20.30
CA THR A 496 13.04 -6.97 19.55
C THR A 496 13.91 -7.78 20.50
N TYR A 497 13.58 -9.07 20.62
CA TYR A 497 14.34 -10.03 21.39
C TYR A 497 15.11 -10.97 20.45
N ILE A 498 16.43 -11.03 20.61
CA ILE A 498 17.36 -11.82 19.78
C ILE A 498 18.14 -12.76 20.69
N PRO A 499 17.52 -13.89 21.12
CA PRO A 499 18.20 -14.82 22.04
C PRO A 499 19.43 -15.47 21.41
N SER A 500 19.46 -15.61 20.09
CA SER A 500 20.57 -16.16 19.31
C SER A 500 20.65 -15.54 17.92
N ASN A 501 21.74 -15.75 17.20
CA ASN A 501 21.88 -15.33 15.80
C ASN A 501 20.92 -16.04 14.83
N ARG A 502 20.10 -16.99 15.33
CA ARG A 502 19.15 -17.78 14.54
C ARG A 502 17.70 -17.47 14.85
N LEU A 503 17.40 -16.68 15.88
CA LEU A 503 16.04 -16.37 16.28
C LEU A 503 15.92 -14.89 16.62
N SER A 504 14.93 -14.24 16.03
CA SER A 504 14.49 -12.91 16.46
C SER A 504 12.96 -12.88 16.61
N VAL A 505 12.51 -12.27 17.68
CA VAL A 505 11.09 -12.03 17.99
C VAL A 505 10.90 -10.54 18.12
N ASN A 506 9.97 -9.98 17.36
CA ASN A 506 9.59 -8.58 17.41
C ASN A 506 8.13 -8.46 17.84
N LEU A 507 7.86 -7.69 18.88
CA LEU A 507 6.52 -7.32 19.35
C LEU A 507 6.34 -5.82 19.23
N ASN A 508 5.23 -5.37 18.66
CA ASN A 508 4.82 -3.98 18.59
C ASN A 508 3.37 -3.84 19.01
N LEU A 509 3.10 -3.03 20.03
CA LEU A 509 1.77 -2.60 20.43
C LEU A 509 1.54 -1.20 19.91
N PHE A 510 0.37 -0.92 19.35
CA PHE A 510 0.08 0.37 18.75
C PHE A 510 -1.32 0.85 19.08
N ARG A 511 -1.48 2.18 19.07
CA ARG A 511 -2.75 2.88 19.08
C ARG A 511 -2.65 4.13 18.21
N ASN A 512 -3.64 4.31 17.33
CA ASN A 512 -3.81 5.51 16.51
C ASN A 512 -5.18 6.12 16.83
N ASP A 513 -5.20 7.29 17.39
CA ASP A 513 -6.41 8.10 17.58
C ASP A 513 -6.55 9.06 16.41
N ILE A 514 -7.70 9.04 15.72
CA ILE A 514 -7.99 9.81 14.50
C ILE A 514 -9.02 10.88 14.85
N GLU A 515 -8.76 12.11 14.40
CA GLU A 515 -9.62 13.29 14.60
C GLU A 515 -9.99 13.87 13.23
N GLU A 516 -11.19 14.48 13.16
CA GLU A 516 -11.71 15.15 11.94
C GLU A 516 -11.75 14.21 10.71
N LEU A 517 -12.07 12.92 10.90
CA LEU A 517 -12.16 11.95 9.81
C LEU A 517 -13.13 12.43 8.74
N ILE A 518 -12.71 12.48 7.48
CA ILE A 518 -13.55 12.82 6.35
C ILE A 518 -14.25 11.56 5.85
N ASP A 519 -15.58 11.57 5.88
CA ASP A 519 -16.41 10.46 5.47
C ASP A 519 -17.45 10.89 4.43
N VAL A 520 -17.95 9.95 3.64
CA VAL A 520 -19.01 10.16 2.65
C VAL A 520 -20.36 9.96 3.35
N ARG A 521 -21.22 10.98 3.28
CA ARG A 521 -22.55 10.96 3.89
C ARG A 521 -23.63 11.23 2.88
N GLN A 522 -24.78 10.57 3.04
CA GLN A 522 -25.98 10.89 2.27
C GLN A 522 -26.54 12.23 2.75
N VAL A 523 -26.63 13.21 1.83
CA VAL A 523 -27.07 14.57 2.12
C VAL A 523 -28.44 14.89 1.53
N ALA A 524 -28.89 14.12 0.53
CA ALA A 524 -30.23 14.26 -0.04
C ALA A 524 -30.69 12.97 -0.75
N THR A 525 -31.99 12.92 -1.07
CA THR A 525 -32.60 11.92 -1.94
C THR A 525 -33.26 12.65 -3.11
N LYS A 526 -32.97 12.23 -4.35
CA LYS A 526 -33.60 12.76 -5.56
C LYS A 526 -35.05 12.29 -5.71
N SER A 527 -35.85 13.05 -6.47
CA SER A 527 -37.26 12.72 -6.77
C SER A 527 -37.44 11.37 -7.50
N ASN A 528 -36.39 10.88 -8.19
CA ASN A 528 -36.35 9.57 -8.82
C ASN A 528 -35.82 8.44 -7.91
N GLY A 529 -35.66 8.68 -6.62
CA GLY A 529 -35.13 7.73 -5.63
C GLY A 529 -33.58 7.66 -5.56
N GLY A 530 -32.87 8.36 -6.45
CA GLY A 530 -31.40 8.41 -6.45
C GLY A 530 -30.83 9.10 -5.20
N GLN A 531 -29.76 8.55 -4.65
CA GLN A 531 -29.11 9.08 -3.45
C GLN A 531 -28.06 10.14 -3.82
N VAL A 532 -27.96 11.18 -3.01
CA VAL A 532 -26.94 12.23 -3.14
C VAL A 532 -26.03 12.21 -1.92
N TYR A 533 -24.73 12.11 -2.19
CA TYR A 533 -23.67 12.06 -1.17
C TYR A 533 -22.76 13.26 -1.26
N SER A 534 -22.14 13.61 -0.13
CA SER A 534 -21.04 14.57 -0.06
C SER A 534 -20.07 14.17 1.07
N TYR A 535 -19.00 14.94 1.21
CA TYR A 535 -17.93 14.71 2.18
C TYR A 535 -18.07 15.65 3.37
N ILE A 536 -17.95 15.13 4.59
CA ILE A 536 -17.98 15.93 5.82
C ILE A 536 -16.94 15.39 6.83
N ASN A 537 -16.43 16.26 7.71
CA ASN A 537 -15.66 15.84 8.87
C ASN A 537 -16.66 15.39 9.95
N VAL A 538 -16.76 14.08 10.20
CA VAL A 538 -17.85 13.55 11.05
C VAL A 538 -17.40 12.84 12.30
N LYS A 539 -16.20 12.28 12.33
CA LYS A 539 -15.92 11.24 13.33
C LYS A 539 -14.55 11.34 13.96
N ASN A 540 -14.53 10.96 15.24
CA ASN A 540 -13.31 10.60 15.94
C ASN A 540 -13.27 9.09 16.10
N GLY A 541 -12.24 8.47 15.58
CA GLY A 541 -12.06 7.02 15.63
C GLY A 541 -10.75 6.62 16.27
N PHE A 542 -10.56 5.32 16.44
CA PHE A 542 -9.26 4.78 16.76
C PHE A 542 -9.04 3.41 16.15
N THR A 543 -7.78 3.08 15.98
CA THR A 543 -7.30 1.70 15.76
C THR A 543 -6.26 1.38 16.83
N GLN A 544 -6.28 0.16 17.36
CA GLN A 544 -5.28 -0.32 18.31
C GLN A 544 -5.05 -1.80 18.15
N GLY A 545 -3.88 -2.27 18.54
CA GLY A 545 -3.60 -3.68 18.42
C GLY A 545 -2.17 -4.07 18.78
N GLY A 546 -1.85 -5.30 18.43
CA GLY A 546 -0.53 -5.87 18.63
C GLY A 546 -0.07 -6.64 17.39
N GLU A 547 1.20 -6.53 17.08
CA GLU A 547 1.86 -7.24 16.00
C GLU A 547 3.03 -8.04 16.57
N LEU A 548 3.08 -9.33 16.24
CA LEU A 548 4.15 -10.25 16.59
C LEU A 548 4.82 -10.76 15.33
N GLU A 549 6.13 -10.65 15.24
CA GLU A 549 6.92 -11.20 14.14
C GLU A 549 8.02 -12.11 14.70
N ILE A 550 8.15 -13.31 14.12
CA ILE A 550 9.16 -14.29 14.48
C ILE A 550 9.94 -14.65 13.23
N ASN A 551 11.26 -14.48 13.27
CA ASN A 551 12.17 -14.99 12.26
C ASN A 551 13.10 -16.01 12.92
N TRP A 552 13.05 -17.25 12.42
CA TRP A 552 13.80 -18.35 12.96
C TRP A 552 14.51 -19.15 11.88
N GLN A 553 15.77 -19.44 12.09
CA GLN A 553 16.59 -20.27 11.23
C GLN A 553 17.12 -21.47 12.03
N PRO A 554 16.30 -22.53 12.24
CA PRO A 554 16.69 -23.68 13.06
C PRO A 554 17.97 -24.35 12.57
N VAL A 555 18.11 -24.47 11.27
CA VAL A 555 19.30 -24.98 10.58
C VAL A 555 19.67 -24.07 9.42
N LYS A 556 20.90 -24.18 8.87
CA LYS A 556 21.39 -23.30 7.79
C LYS A 556 20.49 -23.28 6.57
N THR A 557 19.80 -24.36 6.29
CA THR A 557 18.98 -24.57 5.09
C THR A 557 17.50 -24.21 5.25
N ILE A 558 17.00 -24.01 6.48
CA ILE A 558 15.58 -23.75 6.75
C ILE A 558 15.42 -22.38 7.41
N LYS A 559 14.59 -21.54 6.81
CA LYS A 559 14.17 -20.24 7.35
C LYS A 559 12.66 -20.22 7.53
N ILE A 560 12.22 -19.80 8.70
CA ILE A 560 10.81 -19.65 9.09
C ILE A 560 10.59 -18.19 9.45
N SER A 561 9.64 -17.54 8.78
CA SER A 561 9.18 -16.20 9.12
C SER A 561 7.68 -16.24 9.36
N SER A 562 7.24 -15.80 10.53
CA SER A 562 5.83 -15.75 10.90
C SER A 562 5.48 -14.35 11.36
N GLY A 563 4.28 -13.94 11.05
CA GLY A 563 3.71 -12.67 11.52
C GLY A 563 2.26 -12.86 11.93
N TYR A 564 1.86 -12.18 12.99
CA TYR A 564 0.48 -12.14 13.46
C TYR A 564 0.12 -10.73 13.87
N GLN A 565 -1.10 -10.30 13.54
CA GLN A 565 -1.70 -9.06 14.01
C GLN A 565 -3.04 -9.33 14.67
N TYR A 566 -3.24 -8.71 15.82
CA TYR A 566 -4.55 -8.51 16.44
C TYR A 566 -4.92 -7.04 16.33
N LEU A 567 -6.13 -6.73 15.82
CA LEU A 567 -6.59 -5.37 15.53
C LEU A 567 -7.97 -5.14 16.13
N LEU A 568 -8.13 -4.04 16.85
CA LEU A 568 -9.40 -3.45 17.24
C LEU A 568 -9.53 -2.05 16.66
N SER A 569 -10.71 -1.71 16.21
CA SER A 569 -11.04 -0.37 15.73
C SER A 569 -12.40 0.05 16.23
N ALA A 570 -12.65 1.34 16.37
CA ALA A 570 -13.96 1.85 16.72
C ALA A 570 -14.14 3.29 16.24
N ASP A 571 -15.37 3.63 15.90
CA ASP A 571 -15.88 4.97 16.01
C ASP A 571 -16.14 5.28 17.48
N LYS A 572 -15.66 6.40 18.01
CA LYS A 572 -15.77 6.73 19.44
C LYS A 572 -17.22 7.03 19.86
N ASP A 573 -18.01 7.62 18.98
CA ASP A 573 -19.40 7.97 19.26
C ASP A 573 -20.30 6.73 19.19
N GLU A 574 -20.14 5.89 18.18
CA GLU A 574 -20.83 4.60 18.11
C GLU A 574 -20.51 3.73 19.34
N LEU A 575 -19.22 3.61 19.68
CA LEU A 575 -18.81 2.85 20.87
C LEU A 575 -19.41 3.39 22.18
N LYS A 576 -19.58 4.72 22.27
CA LYS A 576 -20.25 5.35 23.42
C LYS A 576 -21.73 4.96 23.45
N ASN A 577 -22.40 4.97 22.30
CA ASN A 577 -23.80 4.57 22.18
C ASN A 577 -24.01 3.09 22.51
N VAL A 578 -23.15 2.20 21.99
CA VAL A 578 -23.16 0.76 22.32
C VAL A 578 -23.00 0.55 23.83
N LYS A 579 -22.05 1.23 24.48
CA LYS A 579 -21.87 1.15 25.94
C LYS A 579 -23.06 1.69 26.74
N ALA A 580 -23.78 2.63 26.17
CA ALA A 580 -24.97 3.21 26.76
C ALA A 580 -26.27 2.40 26.49
N GLY A 581 -26.17 1.27 25.75
CA GLY A 581 -27.31 0.43 25.36
C GLY A 581 -28.27 1.11 24.38
N LYS A 582 -27.75 2.04 23.56
CA LYS A 582 -28.55 2.80 22.58
C LYS A 582 -28.47 2.23 21.17
N GLU A 583 -27.62 1.27 20.93
CA GLU A 583 -27.48 0.58 19.63
C GLU A 583 -28.15 -0.79 19.68
N TYR A 584 -28.83 -1.15 18.61
CA TYR A 584 -29.62 -2.36 18.50
C TYR A 584 -29.10 -3.26 17.38
N THR A 585 -29.27 -4.56 17.55
CA THR A 585 -28.99 -5.59 16.57
C THR A 585 -30.22 -6.49 16.38
N ARG A 586 -30.23 -7.29 15.30
CA ARG A 586 -31.29 -8.26 15.02
C ARG A 586 -30.85 -9.66 15.40
N ASN A 587 -31.75 -10.39 16.05
CA ASN A 587 -31.63 -11.82 16.23
C ASN A 587 -31.94 -12.58 14.93
N SER A 588 -31.62 -13.85 14.86
CA SER A 588 -31.94 -14.72 13.72
C SER A 588 -33.44 -14.87 13.43
N ASP A 589 -34.29 -14.60 14.41
CA ASP A 589 -35.74 -14.60 14.28
C ASP A 589 -36.33 -13.25 13.83
N GLY A 590 -35.47 -12.24 13.60
CA GLY A 590 -35.86 -10.91 13.17
C GLY A 590 -36.20 -9.94 14.32
N THR A 591 -36.20 -10.38 15.58
CA THR A 591 -36.44 -9.52 16.71
C THR A 591 -35.26 -8.61 17.01
N SER A 592 -35.53 -7.37 17.47
CA SER A 592 -34.47 -6.42 17.85
C SER A 592 -34.06 -6.62 19.30
N ARG A 593 -32.77 -6.53 19.58
CA ARG A 593 -32.19 -6.49 20.93
C ARG A 593 -31.07 -5.46 21.03
N ILE A 594 -30.68 -5.10 22.24
CA ILE A 594 -29.51 -4.25 22.44
C ILE A 594 -28.25 -4.96 21.98
N LEU A 595 -27.41 -4.24 21.24
CA LEU A 595 -26.09 -4.70 20.83
C LEU A 595 -25.13 -4.75 22.03
N ASN A 596 -24.55 -5.92 22.28
CA ASN A 596 -23.54 -6.05 23.32
C ASN A 596 -22.19 -5.52 22.85
N ARG A 597 -21.39 -5.02 23.77
CA ARG A 597 -20.04 -4.49 23.47
C ARG A 597 -19.13 -5.48 22.76
N ASP A 598 -19.23 -6.75 23.11
CA ASP A 598 -18.37 -7.81 22.53
C ASP A 598 -18.73 -8.15 21.08
N GLU A 599 -19.95 -7.82 20.67
CA GLU A 599 -20.46 -7.99 19.30
C GLU A 599 -20.10 -6.80 18.41
N TYR A 600 -19.81 -5.63 19.00
CA TYR A 600 -19.41 -4.46 18.23
C TYR A 600 -18.05 -4.67 17.59
N ILE A 601 -18.03 -4.66 16.25
CA ILE A 601 -16.83 -4.95 15.44
C ILE A 601 -16.03 -3.69 15.14
N GLY A 602 -16.66 -2.53 15.18
CA GLY A 602 -16.03 -1.25 14.90
C GLY A 602 -16.05 -0.88 13.42
N LEU A 603 -14.97 -0.29 12.95
CA LEU A 603 -14.90 0.24 11.58
C LEU A 603 -14.86 -0.90 10.54
N PRO A 604 -15.56 -0.80 9.38
CA PRO A 604 -15.59 -1.83 8.35
C PRO A 604 -14.25 -2.00 7.63
N ASN A 605 -14.15 -3.07 6.83
CA ASN A 605 -12.98 -3.44 6.03
C ASN A 605 -11.71 -3.74 6.85
N ARG A 606 -11.88 -4.18 8.12
CA ARG A 606 -10.79 -4.50 9.05
C ARG A 606 -11.00 -5.88 9.67
N SER A 607 -10.06 -6.78 9.47
CA SER A 607 -10.08 -8.09 10.12
C SER A 607 -9.41 -8.00 11.49
N ARG A 608 -10.02 -8.64 12.49
CA ARG A 608 -9.43 -8.70 13.85
C ARG A 608 -8.14 -9.49 13.90
N HIS A 609 -8.05 -10.57 13.11
CA HIS A 609 -6.90 -11.46 13.10
C HIS A 609 -6.33 -11.59 11.71
N MET A 610 -5.06 -11.33 11.55
CA MET A 610 -4.30 -11.61 10.35
C MET A 610 -3.03 -12.35 10.72
N ALA A 611 -2.67 -13.35 9.93
CA ALA A 611 -1.42 -14.10 10.12
C ALA A 611 -0.76 -14.42 8.79
N ASN A 612 0.54 -14.54 8.81
CA ASN A 612 1.32 -15.07 7.70
C ASN A 612 2.41 -16.03 8.23
N LEU A 613 2.73 -17.03 7.42
CA LEU A 613 3.81 -17.94 7.68
C LEU A 613 4.55 -18.23 6.38
N LYS A 614 5.85 -18.06 6.39
CA LYS A 614 6.73 -18.34 5.27
C LYS A 614 7.78 -19.36 5.69
N LEU A 615 7.79 -20.49 5.02
CA LEU A 615 8.78 -21.55 5.18
C LEU A 615 9.67 -21.56 3.94
N THR A 616 10.97 -21.38 4.11
CA THR A 616 11.93 -21.41 3.02
C THR A 616 13.00 -22.45 3.29
N TYR A 617 13.15 -23.37 2.36
CA TYR A 617 14.30 -24.25 2.27
C TYR A 617 15.28 -23.69 1.24
N GLU A 618 16.57 -23.64 1.57
CA GLU A 618 17.63 -23.22 0.65
C GLU A 618 18.89 -24.05 0.93
N ASN A 619 19.40 -24.70 -0.10
CA ASN A 619 20.62 -25.51 0.03
C ASN A 619 21.86 -24.75 -0.52
N GLU A 620 23.04 -25.32 -0.26
CA GLU A 620 24.33 -24.77 -0.73
C GLU A 620 24.48 -24.75 -2.26
N LYS A 621 23.69 -25.56 -2.98
CA LYS A 621 23.67 -25.62 -4.44
C LYS A 621 22.69 -24.63 -5.06
N SER A 622 22.31 -23.58 -4.29
CA SER A 622 21.39 -22.50 -4.72
C SER A 622 20.01 -22.97 -5.20
N PHE A 623 19.57 -24.15 -4.75
CA PHE A 623 18.17 -24.57 -4.87
C PHE A 623 17.39 -24.02 -3.68
N PHE A 624 16.21 -23.46 -3.93
CA PHE A 624 15.29 -23.03 -2.91
C PHE A 624 13.88 -23.53 -3.17
N ALA A 625 13.12 -23.73 -2.11
CA ALA A 625 11.68 -23.94 -2.13
C ALA A 625 11.04 -23.10 -1.01
N THR A 626 9.93 -22.45 -1.31
CA THR A 626 9.23 -21.57 -0.37
C THR A 626 7.75 -21.89 -0.37
N THR A 627 7.18 -22.06 0.82
CA THR A 627 5.72 -22.15 1.04
C THR A 627 5.30 -20.93 1.85
N ARG A 628 4.20 -20.29 1.45
CA ARG A 628 3.69 -19.06 2.05
C ARG A 628 2.22 -19.24 2.37
N PHE A 629 1.85 -19.00 3.63
CA PHE A 629 0.48 -19.03 4.14
C PHE A 629 0.06 -17.63 4.50
N ILE A 630 -1.14 -17.25 4.09
CA ILE A 630 -1.77 -15.98 4.41
C ILE A 630 -3.14 -16.28 4.98
N TYR A 631 -3.37 -15.85 6.21
CA TYR A 631 -4.64 -15.99 6.91
C TYR A 631 -5.24 -14.63 7.19
N ARG A 632 -6.53 -14.51 6.97
CA ARG A 632 -7.36 -13.38 7.35
C ARG A 632 -8.65 -13.87 7.98
N SER A 633 -9.04 -13.34 9.15
CA SER A 633 -10.37 -13.58 9.72
C SER A 633 -11.44 -12.82 8.93
N GLU A 634 -12.69 -13.13 9.16
CA GLU A 634 -13.83 -12.37 8.64
C GLU A 634 -13.74 -10.87 8.95
N TRP A 635 -14.38 -10.05 8.12
CA TRP A 635 -14.43 -8.61 8.29
C TRP A 635 -15.74 -8.03 7.75
N ALA A 636 -16.22 -6.97 8.39
CA ALA A 636 -17.42 -6.24 7.94
C ALA A 636 -17.15 -5.50 6.62
N VAL A 637 -18.09 -5.54 5.67
CA VAL A 637 -17.93 -4.97 4.32
C VAL A 637 -19.08 -4.08 3.87
N ALA A 638 -20.31 -4.37 4.32
CA ALA A 638 -21.50 -3.65 3.89
C ALA A 638 -22.46 -3.53 5.09
N ASN A 639 -23.20 -2.45 5.16
CA ASN A 639 -24.31 -2.28 6.07
C ASN A 639 -25.59 -2.55 5.27
N SER A 640 -25.97 -3.82 5.21
CA SER A 640 -27.03 -4.30 4.29
C SER A 640 -28.42 -3.88 4.73
N ASP A 641 -28.66 -3.75 6.03
CA ASP A 641 -29.94 -3.36 6.60
C ASP A 641 -30.04 -1.85 6.91
N GLY A 642 -28.96 -1.09 6.70
CA GLY A 642 -28.92 0.37 6.88
C GLY A 642 -28.99 0.85 8.32
N ASN A 643 -28.83 -0.04 9.31
CA ASN A 643 -28.95 0.30 10.74
C ASN A 643 -27.69 0.97 11.33
N GLY A 644 -26.60 1.09 10.57
CA GLY A 644 -25.33 1.70 10.98
C GLY A 644 -24.41 0.76 11.76
N VAL A 645 -24.83 -0.47 12.04
CA VAL A 645 -24.09 -1.45 12.84
C VAL A 645 -23.90 -2.73 12.03
N TYR A 646 -22.69 -3.29 12.04
CA TYR A 646 -22.36 -4.53 11.34
C TYR A 646 -22.63 -5.73 12.25
N ASN A 647 -23.71 -6.46 12.02
CA ASN A 647 -24.22 -7.48 12.94
C ASN A 647 -24.89 -8.69 12.26
N THR A 648 -25.17 -8.63 10.97
CA THR A 648 -25.82 -9.73 10.22
C THR A 648 -24.80 -10.46 9.35
N ASN A 649 -25.02 -11.75 9.08
CA ASN A 649 -24.07 -12.59 8.35
C ASN A 649 -23.79 -12.13 6.91
N ASP A 650 -24.71 -11.43 6.28
CA ASP A 650 -24.61 -10.88 4.93
C ASP A 650 -23.77 -9.60 4.86
N GLU A 651 -23.45 -9.02 6.00
CA GLU A 651 -22.59 -7.84 6.14
C GLU A 651 -21.11 -8.19 6.20
N PHE A 652 -20.77 -9.49 6.32
CA PHE A 652 -19.39 -9.95 6.51
C PHE A 652 -18.86 -10.72 5.32
N ALA A 653 -17.66 -10.36 4.91
CA ALA A 653 -16.83 -11.22 4.08
C ALA A 653 -16.22 -12.34 4.92
N LYS A 654 -16.24 -13.56 4.41
CA LYS A 654 -15.71 -14.74 5.11
C LYS A 654 -14.19 -14.67 5.22
N GLY A 655 -13.66 -15.14 6.36
CA GLY A 655 -12.24 -15.34 6.52
C GLY A 655 -11.68 -16.40 5.55
N PHE A 656 -10.38 -16.32 5.25
CA PHE A 656 -9.73 -17.24 4.32
C PHE A 656 -8.30 -17.58 4.70
N ILE A 657 -7.84 -18.71 4.14
CA ILE A 657 -6.43 -19.08 4.11
C ILE A 657 -6.03 -19.22 2.65
N MET A 658 -4.96 -18.55 2.26
CA MET A 658 -4.35 -18.68 0.95
C MET A 658 -2.94 -19.27 1.08
N VAL A 659 -2.62 -20.25 0.24
CA VAL A 659 -1.32 -20.90 0.23
C VAL A 659 -0.69 -20.77 -1.14
N ASN A 660 0.57 -20.31 -1.14
CA ASN A 660 1.38 -20.15 -2.34
C ASN A 660 2.68 -20.97 -2.19
N ILE A 661 3.14 -21.60 -3.26
CA ILE A 661 4.42 -22.31 -3.30
C ILE A 661 5.29 -21.81 -4.44
N SER A 662 6.58 -21.80 -4.23
CA SER A 662 7.55 -21.51 -5.27
C SER A 662 8.84 -22.31 -5.04
N ALA A 663 9.49 -22.68 -6.13
CA ALA A 663 10.81 -23.31 -6.09
C ALA A 663 11.67 -22.77 -7.22
N GLY A 664 12.98 -22.81 -7.05
CA GLY A 664 13.90 -22.40 -8.08
C GLY A 664 15.34 -22.84 -7.83
N LYS A 665 16.13 -22.71 -8.86
CA LYS A 665 17.56 -23.04 -8.82
C LYS A 665 18.34 -22.00 -9.61
N GLU A 666 19.38 -21.48 -9.00
CA GLU A 666 20.36 -20.64 -9.67
C GLU A 666 21.58 -21.48 -10.03
N PHE A 667 21.97 -21.43 -11.31
CA PHE A 667 23.11 -22.15 -11.86
C PHE A 667 24.36 -21.25 -11.87
N LYS A 668 25.54 -21.85 -11.85
CA LYS A 668 26.81 -21.11 -11.84
C LYS A 668 27.04 -20.24 -13.08
N ASN A 669 26.39 -20.56 -14.20
CA ASN A 669 26.44 -19.79 -15.46
C ASN A 669 25.51 -18.55 -15.47
N GLY A 670 24.89 -18.19 -14.34
CA GLY A 670 24.01 -17.04 -14.23
C GLY A 670 22.57 -17.28 -14.69
N ILE A 671 22.20 -18.50 -15.04
CA ILE A 671 20.82 -18.88 -15.34
C ILE A 671 20.11 -19.24 -14.02
N ARG A 672 18.90 -18.69 -13.83
CA ARG A 672 17.99 -19.07 -12.74
C ARG A 672 16.68 -19.53 -13.33
N LEU A 673 16.27 -20.73 -12.94
CA LEU A 673 14.95 -21.28 -13.25
C LEU A 673 14.08 -21.20 -11.98
N ASN A 674 12.82 -20.85 -12.14
CA ASN A 674 11.84 -20.84 -11.07
C ASN A 674 10.48 -21.32 -11.57
N ALA A 675 9.72 -21.96 -10.69
CA ALA A 675 8.35 -22.37 -10.93
C ALA A 675 7.57 -22.22 -9.63
N GLY A 676 6.26 -22.11 -9.73
CA GLY A 676 5.41 -22.03 -8.54
C GLY A 676 3.94 -22.09 -8.86
N MET A 677 3.16 -22.04 -7.79
CA MET A 677 1.72 -22.01 -7.83
C MET A 677 1.20 -21.06 -6.76
N ASP A 678 0.48 -20.05 -7.18
CA ASP A 678 -0.22 -19.15 -6.27
C ASP A 678 -1.65 -19.63 -6.06
N ASN A 679 -2.18 -19.39 -4.85
CA ASN A 679 -3.54 -19.76 -4.46
C ASN A 679 -3.86 -21.25 -4.73
N ILE A 680 -3.09 -22.15 -4.15
CA ILE A 680 -3.16 -23.61 -4.40
C ILE A 680 -4.58 -24.15 -4.24
N PHE A 681 -5.31 -23.68 -3.21
CA PHE A 681 -6.67 -24.15 -2.91
C PHE A 681 -7.75 -23.47 -3.74
N ASN A 682 -7.35 -22.59 -4.67
CA ASN A 682 -8.26 -21.86 -5.56
C ASN A 682 -9.33 -21.07 -4.81
N TYR A 683 -8.97 -20.42 -3.70
CA TYR A 683 -9.88 -19.56 -2.98
C TYR A 683 -10.35 -18.39 -3.86
N GLN A 684 -11.63 -18.12 -3.86
CA GLN A 684 -12.27 -17.07 -4.65
C GLN A 684 -13.38 -16.42 -3.84
N ASP A 685 -13.47 -15.11 -3.95
CA ASP A 685 -14.57 -14.31 -3.39
C ASP A 685 -14.96 -13.25 -4.41
N ILE A 686 -16.01 -13.53 -5.16
CA ILE A 686 -16.45 -12.69 -6.28
C ILE A 686 -16.99 -11.35 -5.77
N ASN A 687 -17.59 -11.33 -4.60
CA ASN A 687 -18.28 -10.18 -4.06
C ASN A 687 -17.30 -9.18 -3.41
N TYR A 688 -16.33 -9.69 -2.65
CA TYR A 688 -15.50 -8.86 -1.79
C TYR A 688 -14.04 -8.80 -2.20
N LEU A 689 -13.57 -9.78 -2.98
CA LEU A 689 -12.21 -9.83 -3.53
C LEU A 689 -12.23 -10.14 -5.04
N PRO A 690 -12.95 -9.37 -5.86
CA PRO A 690 -13.14 -9.68 -7.30
C PRO A 690 -11.84 -9.68 -8.09
N ASN A 691 -10.80 -9.02 -7.61
CA ASN A 691 -9.47 -8.96 -8.23
C ASN A 691 -8.54 -10.10 -7.80
N LEU A 692 -9.00 -11.00 -6.92
CA LEU A 692 -8.21 -12.14 -6.48
C LEU A 692 -8.28 -13.22 -7.57
N GLN A 693 -7.18 -13.44 -8.26
CA GLN A 693 -7.06 -14.54 -9.21
C GLN A 693 -7.18 -15.87 -8.46
N GLY A 694 -7.90 -16.82 -9.07
CA GLY A 694 -7.87 -18.21 -8.66
C GLY A 694 -6.45 -18.79 -8.76
N ARG A 695 -6.34 -20.10 -8.75
CA ARG A 695 -5.07 -20.80 -8.87
C ARG A 695 -4.30 -20.37 -10.11
N ASN A 696 -3.05 -19.95 -9.94
CA ASN A 696 -2.13 -19.56 -11.01
C ASN A 696 -0.85 -20.38 -10.94
N ILE A 697 -0.57 -21.16 -11.98
CA ILE A 697 0.66 -21.94 -12.12
C ILE A 697 1.62 -21.13 -12.99
N TYR A 698 2.89 -21.07 -12.64
CA TYR A 698 3.87 -20.30 -13.40
C TYR A 698 5.23 -20.95 -13.46
N MET A 699 5.97 -20.58 -14.51
CA MET A 699 7.39 -20.87 -14.64
C MET A 699 8.13 -19.64 -15.15
N GLY A 700 9.39 -19.55 -14.83
CA GLY A 700 10.23 -18.42 -15.24
C GLY A 700 11.69 -18.79 -15.41
N ILE A 701 12.34 -18.01 -16.24
CA ILE A 701 13.78 -18.04 -16.47
C ILE A 701 14.34 -16.64 -16.30
N GLN A 702 15.46 -16.53 -15.62
CA GLN A 702 16.26 -15.32 -15.54
C GLN A 702 17.68 -15.65 -15.98
N ILE A 703 18.28 -14.75 -16.76
CA ILE A 703 19.65 -14.89 -17.27
C ILE A 703 20.41 -13.64 -16.85
N LYS A 704 21.49 -13.84 -16.12
CA LYS A 704 22.40 -12.79 -15.68
C LYS A 704 23.71 -12.89 -16.46
N PHE A 705 23.94 -11.94 -17.35
CA PHE A 705 25.17 -11.81 -18.05
C PHE A 705 26.15 -10.97 -17.22
N VAL A 706 27.08 -11.63 -16.56
CA VAL A 706 28.17 -10.97 -15.82
C VAL A 706 29.44 -11.08 -16.69
N ASN A 707 29.98 -9.95 -17.09
CA ASN A 707 31.28 -10.00 -17.78
C ASN A 707 32.37 -10.13 -16.71
N THR A 708 32.85 -11.36 -16.50
CA THR A 708 33.91 -11.73 -15.56
C THR A 708 35.30 -11.47 -16.12
N LYS A 709 35.48 -10.55 -17.08
CA LYS A 709 36.83 -10.09 -17.43
C LYS A 709 37.28 -9.10 -16.36
N HIS A 710 38.16 -9.61 -15.46
CA HIS A 710 39.00 -8.81 -14.56
C HIS A 710 40.04 -8.05 -15.34
#